data_a111a1a2a70be31d7a42b04c73d719f2
#
_entry.id   a111a1a2a70be31d7a42b04c73d719f2
#
_cell.length_a   1.000
_cell.length_b   1.000
_cell.length_c   1.000
_cell.angle_alpha   90.00
_cell.angle_beta   90.00
_cell.angle_gamma   90.00
#
_symmetry.space_group_name_H-M   'P 1'
#
loop_
_entity.id
_entity.type
_entity.pdbx_description
1 polymer ?
#
loop_
_entity_poly.entity_id
_entity_poly.type
_entity_poly.pdbx_seq_one_letter_code
_entity_poly.pdbx_strand_id
1 'polypeptide(L)'
;MKYQFTIKTVILLTNLFVTVFSFAQCNPPTGVVVDNITSISAVLNWTASSSAPGEAYLYEVRTSGLPGSGVSGLVVSGSVGDGVFSSLLSGLSSITTYSVYMRYKCTSAPLFSSWTAAVTFSTNPLLPPVAASASGISDTFFTARWIGVSGATGYRLDVSEFSDFSVLLAGYNNLFVASSFTSKLVSGLNPSTVYYYRVRAEGLSGGTPVTTSNSNVITVTTLGVPTLVAIWSNGAWLNGVLPAFDHDVILDDDYVSDSNNMDMFEVKSLTLNQGHSYTIASGFNLIVFENIVNNSSAASFVVQNNANLYQLSDSAPANVGEITVLRNSSEIFRLDYTMWSSPVTGAQTLKQFSPSTLDTRFYEYNTVDNHFSSIDPLTSTFEPGNGYFIRAPNNHVANVSPNVAQAWQGTFVGVPRNGVINVSLDTSGQGYNLVGNPYPTVISADALFVENASNIDGTLYFWRRRNDTSGAGDLGTFYATYTELGGTGSATSEDPNGFIQVGQGFLVKALTTQLVFNSDMRVPDSFENQFFRNSSAVSQVEKHRLWLNLTNENGVYSRMLVGYAQGASNNLDRLDGKCFNDSQVALTSLLNNEEYSIQAKSLPFSTEDTIPLGLKVVAAGAYTISLDEMDGLFEEGQLVYLEDTFTSTIHNLNESDYTFSTGAGIFNNRFVLRFSTESLGIDEPLNANAVAVFVSNNSIIINSVNIDIKSINVYDIQGRKLFNQDAVNSNEFRIDTLTKNNQVLIVKIKDQNGNLISKKVIF
;
A
#
# COMPACT_ATOMS: atom_id res chain seq x y z
N MET A 1 37.03 -75.87 65.16
CA MET A 1 36.09 -75.70 66.26
C MET A 1 35.20 -74.48 65.95
N LYS A 2 34.00 -74.77 65.59
CA LYS A 2 32.76 -74.41 66.26
C LYS A 2 32.69 -72.90 66.65
N TYR A 3 31.72 -72.09 66.21
CA TYR A 3 30.26 -72.20 66.34
C TYR A 3 29.54 -71.36 65.29
N GLN A 4 28.40 -71.90 64.80
CA GLN A 4 27.34 -71.22 64.05
C GLN A 4 26.55 -70.29 65.00
N PHE A 5 26.13 -69.13 64.49
CA PHE A 5 24.98 -68.43 65.03
C PHE A 5 24.10 -67.95 63.87
N THR A 6 22.94 -68.51 63.87
CA THR A 6 21.83 -68.15 62.93
C THR A 6 21.09 -66.98 63.52
N ILE A 7 20.97 -65.90 62.77
CA ILE A 7 20.03 -64.83 63.08
C ILE A 7 18.98 -64.77 61.96
N LYS A 8 17.72 -65.03 62.28
CA LYS A 8 16.58 -64.81 61.48
C LYS A 8 16.29 -63.30 61.39
N THR A 9 16.42 -62.74 60.23
CA THR A 9 15.93 -61.35 59.96
C THR A 9 14.56 -61.38 59.38
N VAL A 10 13.60 -60.81 60.10
CA VAL A 10 12.22 -60.54 59.65
C VAL A 10 12.25 -59.42 58.62
N ILE A 11 11.82 -59.74 57.41
CA ILE A 11 11.64 -58.73 56.38
C ILE A 11 10.27 -58.06 56.60
N LEU A 12 10.29 -56.79 57.04
CA LEU A 12 9.08 -55.92 57.06
C LEU A 12 8.95 -55.27 55.71
N LEU A 13 7.95 -55.68 54.89
CA LEU A 13 7.58 -55.02 53.68
C LEU A 13 6.86 -53.69 53.99
N THR A 14 7.55 -52.61 53.93
CA THR A 14 6.94 -51.27 53.83
C THR A 14 6.66 -50.99 52.35
N ASN A 15 5.41 -51.03 51.95
CA ASN A 15 4.95 -50.53 50.67
C ASN A 15 5.12 -48.99 50.66
N LEU A 16 6.21 -48.55 50.06
CA LEU A 16 6.37 -47.12 49.69
C LEU A 16 5.59 -46.87 48.43
N PHE A 17 4.39 -46.31 48.55
CA PHE A 17 3.66 -45.70 47.40
C PHE A 17 4.46 -44.49 46.94
N VAL A 18 5.31 -44.65 45.94
CA VAL A 18 5.83 -43.55 45.14
C VAL A 18 4.72 -43.10 44.24
N THR A 19 4.00 -42.06 44.61
CA THR A 19 3.13 -41.32 43.68
C THR A 19 4.05 -40.63 42.69
N VAL A 20 4.19 -41.21 41.51
CA VAL A 20 4.79 -40.53 40.36
C VAL A 20 3.80 -39.42 39.97
N PHE A 21 4.10 -38.21 40.40
CA PHE A 21 3.45 -37.06 39.81
C PHE A 21 3.91 -37.01 38.35
N SER A 22 3.08 -37.51 37.44
CA SER A 22 3.22 -37.27 36.03
C SER A 22 2.90 -35.78 35.82
N PHE A 23 3.90 -34.95 35.77
CA PHE A 23 3.70 -33.59 35.28
C PHE A 23 3.23 -33.72 33.81
N ALA A 24 2.12 -33.08 33.48
CA ALA A 24 1.67 -32.98 32.12
C ALA A 24 2.82 -32.36 31.30
N GLN A 25 3.43 -33.14 30.45
CA GLN A 25 4.54 -32.68 29.61
C GLN A 25 3.95 -32.10 28.35
N CYS A 26 4.21 -30.81 28.09
CA CYS A 26 3.87 -30.19 26.81
C CYS A 26 4.93 -30.63 25.78
N ASN A 27 4.53 -31.49 24.83
CA ASN A 27 5.44 -32.07 23.85
C ASN A 27 5.35 -31.33 22.54
N PRO A 28 6.46 -31.09 21.81
CA PRO A 28 6.43 -30.48 20.49
C PRO A 28 5.75 -31.39 19.47
N PRO A 29 5.29 -30.84 18.33
CA PRO A 29 4.85 -31.64 17.19
C PRO A 29 5.99 -32.51 16.65
N THR A 30 5.65 -33.58 15.95
CA THR A 30 6.60 -34.51 15.33
C THR A 30 6.39 -34.58 13.84
N GLY A 31 7.33 -35.20 13.10
CA GLY A 31 7.19 -35.38 11.66
C GLY A 31 7.13 -34.07 10.88
N VAL A 32 7.77 -33.01 11.38
CA VAL A 32 7.83 -31.72 10.71
C VAL A 32 8.58 -31.87 9.40
N VAL A 33 7.93 -31.51 8.30
CA VAL A 33 8.47 -31.55 6.93
C VAL A 33 8.05 -30.30 6.18
N VAL A 34 8.85 -29.89 5.21
CA VAL A 34 8.57 -28.78 4.33
C VAL A 34 8.50 -29.28 2.90
N ASP A 35 7.34 -29.10 2.28
CA ASP A 35 7.03 -29.57 0.93
C ASP A 35 6.60 -28.40 0.03
N ASN A 36 6.29 -28.68 -1.23
CA ASN A 36 5.79 -27.72 -2.23
C ASN A 36 6.61 -26.43 -2.28
N ILE A 37 7.95 -26.57 -2.19
CA ILE A 37 8.87 -25.46 -2.15
C ILE A 37 8.89 -24.76 -3.50
N THR A 38 8.58 -23.47 -3.50
CA THR A 38 8.67 -22.57 -4.65
C THR A 38 9.87 -21.61 -4.49
N SER A 39 9.91 -20.56 -5.30
CA SER A 39 10.90 -19.49 -5.12
C SER A 39 10.58 -18.54 -3.98
N ILE A 40 9.32 -18.44 -3.57
CA ILE A 40 8.84 -17.47 -2.56
C ILE A 40 7.98 -18.09 -1.46
N SER A 41 7.67 -19.36 -1.54
CA SER A 41 6.80 -20.05 -0.57
C SER A 41 7.17 -21.50 -0.38
N ALA A 42 6.66 -22.11 0.69
CA ALA A 42 6.74 -23.55 0.95
C ALA A 42 5.54 -23.96 1.83
N VAL A 43 5.22 -25.24 1.87
CA VAL A 43 4.19 -25.77 2.76
C VAL A 43 4.85 -26.50 3.90
N LEU A 44 4.57 -26.07 5.12
CA LEU A 44 4.98 -26.70 6.36
C LEU A 44 3.93 -27.72 6.79
N ASN A 45 4.30 -28.97 6.98
CA ASN A 45 3.44 -30.03 7.45
C ASN A 45 4.03 -30.69 8.70
N TRP A 46 3.14 -31.18 9.58
CA TRP A 46 3.57 -31.83 10.81
C TRP A 46 2.54 -32.88 11.30
N THR A 47 2.98 -33.68 12.22
CA THR A 47 2.11 -34.61 12.95
C THR A 47 1.78 -34.05 14.31
N ALA A 48 0.54 -34.23 14.74
CA ALA A 48 0.04 -33.73 16.02
C ALA A 48 0.99 -34.00 17.18
N SER A 49 1.06 -33.03 18.09
CA SER A 49 1.71 -33.22 19.40
C SER A 49 1.03 -34.38 20.15
N SER A 50 1.81 -35.19 20.88
CA SER A 50 1.25 -36.16 21.79
C SER A 50 0.53 -35.51 22.99
N SER A 51 0.62 -34.22 23.15
CA SER A 51 -0.09 -33.40 24.13
C SER A 51 -1.38 -32.79 23.62
N ALA A 52 -1.76 -33.05 22.37
CA ALA A 52 -3.05 -32.61 21.82
C ALA A 52 -4.23 -33.31 22.50
N PRO A 53 -5.41 -32.67 22.66
CA PRO A 53 -5.73 -31.33 22.21
C PRO A 53 -5.15 -30.22 23.12
N GLY A 54 -4.69 -29.13 22.51
CA GLY A 54 -4.18 -27.93 23.14
C GLY A 54 -4.76 -26.68 22.49
N GLU A 55 -3.96 -25.62 22.34
CA GLU A 55 -4.43 -24.36 21.77
C GLU A 55 -3.95 -24.17 20.32
N ALA A 56 -2.64 -24.26 20.07
CA ALA A 56 -2.09 -23.93 18.77
C ALA A 56 -0.70 -24.54 18.53
N TYR A 57 -0.31 -24.62 17.26
CA TYR A 57 1.05 -24.85 16.80
C TYR A 57 1.68 -23.53 16.39
N LEU A 58 2.80 -23.17 16.98
CA LEU A 58 3.57 -21.98 16.62
C LEU A 58 4.80 -22.41 15.84
N TYR A 59 5.15 -21.61 14.83
CA TYR A 59 6.36 -21.86 14.05
C TYR A 59 7.17 -20.58 13.83
N GLU A 60 8.47 -20.76 13.66
CA GLU A 60 9.39 -19.72 13.21
C GLU A 60 10.24 -20.25 12.06
N VAL A 61 10.34 -19.45 11.00
CA VAL A 61 11.24 -19.66 9.87
C VAL A 61 12.35 -18.64 9.95
N ARG A 62 13.58 -19.09 9.94
CA ARG A 62 14.75 -18.24 10.21
C ARG A 62 15.86 -18.47 9.18
N THR A 63 16.58 -17.41 8.86
CA THR A 63 17.84 -17.48 8.13
C THR A 63 19.04 -17.64 9.08
N SER A 64 18.90 -17.26 10.34
CA SER A 64 19.93 -17.38 11.38
C SER A 64 19.32 -17.30 12.79
N GLY A 65 20.10 -17.67 13.80
CA GLY A 65 19.67 -17.61 15.19
C GLY A 65 18.87 -18.83 15.64
N LEU A 66 18.58 -18.91 16.94
CA LEU A 66 17.75 -19.95 17.56
C LEU A 66 16.30 -19.47 17.67
N PRO A 67 15.31 -20.37 17.67
CA PRO A 67 13.93 -19.98 17.83
C PRO A 67 13.69 -19.26 19.16
N GLY A 68 12.86 -18.21 19.15
CA GLY A 68 12.61 -17.37 20.32
C GLY A 68 13.73 -16.38 20.67
N SER A 69 14.76 -16.21 19.83
CA SER A 69 15.88 -15.27 20.07
C SER A 69 15.60 -13.83 19.62
N GLY A 70 14.37 -13.51 19.26
CA GLY A 70 13.96 -12.18 18.77
C GLY A 70 14.04 -12.08 17.25
N VAL A 71 13.83 -10.88 16.74
CA VAL A 71 13.62 -10.60 15.31
C VAL A 71 14.84 -10.81 14.40
N SER A 72 16.05 -10.79 14.94
CA SER A 72 17.26 -10.98 14.11
C SER A 72 17.27 -12.37 13.48
N GLY A 73 17.25 -12.44 12.14
CA GLY A 73 17.22 -13.69 11.37
C GLY A 73 15.86 -14.38 11.33
N LEU A 74 14.82 -13.84 11.97
CA LEU A 74 13.45 -14.28 11.81
C LEU A 74 12.90 -13.75 10.48
N VAL A 75 12.27 -14.62 9.71
CA VAL A 75 11.70 -14.28 8.39
C VAL A 75 10.19 -14.47 8.40
N VAL A 76 9.73 -15.60 8.91
CA VAL A 76 8.29 -15.90 9.04
C VAL A 76 8.03 -16.46 10.43
N SER A 77 6.97 -16.01 11.07
CA SER A 77 6.43 -16.68 12.26
C SER A 77 4.91 -16.73 12.16
N GLY A 78 4.34 -17.74 12.74
CA GLY A 78 2.88 -17.86 12.72
C GLY A 78 2.36 -18.82 13.76
N SER A 79 1.04 -18.80 13.93
CA SER A 79 0.29 -19.69 14.81
C SER A 79 -0.84 -20.34 14.04
N VAL A 80 -1.00 -21.65 14.22
CA VAL A 80 -2.05 -22.43 13.59
C VAL A 80 -2.82 -23.16 14.68
N GLY A 81 -4.15 -23.08 14.65
CA GLY A 81 -5.02 -23.69 15.64
C GLY A 81 -4.84 -25.19 15.78
N ASP A 82 -5.17 -25.73 16.95
CA ASP A 82 -5.13 -27.18 17.17
C ASP A 82 -6.09 -27.91 16.21
N GLY A 83 -5.62 -29.04 15.67
CA GLY A 83 -6.36 -29.79 14.64
C GLY A 83 -5.99 -29.46 13.19
N VAL A 84 -5.24 -28.41 12.95
CA VAL A 84 -4.64 -28.09 11.64
C VAL A 84 -3.18 -28.55 11.65
N PHE A 85 -2.74 -29.21 10.58
CA PHE A 85 -1.41 -29.84 10.50
C PHE A 85 -0.63 -29.44 9.26
N SER A 86 -0.99 -28.31 8.69
CA SER A 86 -0.33 -27.71 7.53
C SER A 86 -0.40 -26.18 7.62
N SER A 87 0.62 -25.49 7.14
CA SER A 87 0.64 -24.02 6.99
C SER A 87 1.42 -23.64 5.75
N LEU A 88 0.93 -22.64 5.03
CA LEU A 88 1.68 -22.02 3.94
C LEU A 88 2.71 -21.06 4.54
N LEU A 89 3.96 -21.22 4.15
CA LEU A 89 5.03 -20.28 4.42
C LEU A 89 5.22 -19.41 3.19
N SER A 90 4.85 -18.14 3.26
CA SER A 90 4.96 -17.14 2.19
C SER A 90 5.99 -16.06 2.52
N GLY A 91 6.27 -15.16 1.58
CA GLY A 91 7.24 -14.07 1.79
C GLY A 91 8.70 -14.54 1.87
N LEU A 92 9.02 -15.71 1.35
CA LEU A 92 10.39 -16.23 1.32
C LEU A 92 11.16 -15.63 0.14
N SER A 93 12.46 -15.44 0.31
CA SER A 93 13.38 -15.05 -0.78
C SER A 93 13.85 -16.27 -1.55
N SER A 94 14.05 -16.15 -2.86
CA SER A 94 14.56 -17.24 -3.70
C SER A 94 16.00 -17.64 -3.33
N ILE A 95 16.39 -18.87 -3.64
CA ILE A 95 17.76 -19.43 -3.40
C ILE A 95 18.23 -19.15 -1.96
N THR A 96 17.32 -19.21 -1.01
CA THR A 96 17.64 -18.91 0.38
C THR A 96 17.38 -20.14 1.24
N THR A 97 18.34 -20.45 2.11
CA THR A 97 18.22 -21.58 3.05
C THR A 97 17.61 -21.08 4.35
N TYR A 98 16.55 -21.76 4.76
CA TYR A 98 15.81 -21.48 5.97
C TYR A 98 15.85 -22.64 6.93
N SER A 99 15.75 -22.33 8.21
CA SER A 99 15.51 -23.30 9.28
C SER A 99 14.14 -23.02 9.87
N VAL A 100 13.25 -24.00 9.83
CA VAL A 100 11.93 -23.91 10.46
C VAL A 100 11.95 -24.67 11.78
N TYR A 101 11.32 -24.08 12.76
CA TYR A 101 11.16 -24.62 14.11
C TYR A 101 9.67 -24.56 14.47
N MET A 102 9.19 -25.51 15.23
CA MET A 102 7.83 -25.52 15.73
C MET A 102 7.78 -25.80 17.23
N ARG A 103 6.77 -25.29 17.88
CA ARG A 103 6.39 -25.65 19.25
C ARG A 103 4.88 -25.72 19.38
N TYR A 104 4.42 -26.37 20.42
CA TYR A 104 3.01 -26.52 20.70
C TYR A 104 2.60 -25.71 21.91
N LYS A 105 1.44 -25.05 21.85
CA LYS A 105 0.83 -24.35 22.98
C LYS A 105 -0.20 -25.27 23.65
N CYS A 106 0.09 -25.63 24.87
CA CYS A 106 -0.78 -26.49 25.68
C CYS A 106 -1.74 -25.65 26.52
N THR A 107 -2.85 -26.24 26.95
CA THR A 107 -3.86 -25.61 27.82
C THR A 107 -3.45 -25.53 29.29
N SER A 108 -2.38 -26.24 29.70
CA SER A 108 -1.91 -26.29 31.08
C SER A 108 -0.39 -26.16 31.10
N ALA A 109 0.13 -25.70 32.23
CA ALA A 109 1.60 -25.53 32.43
C ALA A 109 2.38 -26.84 32.28
N PRO A 110 3.53 -26.83 31.55
CA PRO A 110 4.12 -25.68 30.89
C PRO A 110 3.28 -25.29 29.63
N LEU A 111 2.97 -24.00 29.49
CA LEU A 111 2.12 -23.51 28.40
C LEU A 111 2.67 -23.78 27.00
N PHE A 112 3.99 -23.88 26.88
CA PHE A 112 4.65 -24.15 25.59
C PHE A 112 5.56 -25.37 25.71
N SER A 113 5.60 -26.15 24.65
CA SER A 113 6.60 -27.17 24.47
C SER A 113 8.00 -26.55 24.21
N SER A 114 9.06 -27.38 24.31
CA SER A 114 10.30 -27.02 23.65
C SER A 114 10.09 -26.88 22.14
N TRP A 115 10.91 -26.05 21.51
CA TRP A 115 10.99 -26.00 20.05
C TRP A 115 11.50 -27.35 19.49
N THR A 116 11.03 -27.73 18.33
CA THR A 116 11.55 -28.86 17.55
C THR A 116 13.02 -28.64 17.17
N ALA A 117 13.70 -29.70 16.77
CA ALA A 117 14.94 -29.53 16.02
C ALA A 117 14.69 -28.78 14.72
N ALA A 118 15.67 -28.03 14.25
CA ALA A 118 15.59 -27.32 12.98
C ALA A 118 15.30 -28.30 11.83
N VAL A 119 14.31 -27.97 11.01
CA VAL A 119 14.11 -28.56 9.68
C VAL A 119 14.59 -27.55 8.66
N THR A 120 15.64 -27.89 7.92
CA THR A 120 16.22 -26.98 6.93
C THR A 120 15.67 -27.26 5.55
N PHE A 121 15.34 -26.21 4.83
CA PHE A 121 14.97 -26.26 3.43
C PHE A 121 15.54 -25.07 2.69
N SER A 122 15.62 -25.16 1.36
CA SER A 122 16.04 -24.05 0.52
C SER A 122 14.97 -23.80 -0.54
N THR A 123 14.60 -22.53 -0.68
CA THR A 123 13.69 -22.12 -1.74
C THR A 123 14.31 -22.33 -3.12
N ASN A 124 13.45 -22.61 -4.07
CA ASN A 124 13.85 -22.78 -5.46
C ASN A 124 14.37 -21.45 -6.03
N PRO A 125 15.22 -21.50 -7.06
CA PRO A 125 15.56 -20.30 -7.81
C PRO A 125 14.33 -19.73 -8.50
N LEU A 126 14.29 -18.41 -8.65
CA LEU A 126 13.34 -17.76 -9.53
C LEU A 126 13.53 -18.31 -10.95
N LEU A 127 12.46 -18.73 -11.59
CA LEU A 127 12.54 -19.29 -12.93
C LEU A 127 12.67 -18.15 -13.96
N PRO A 128 13.41 -18.38 -15.07
CA PRO A 128 13.41 -17.42 -16.15
C PRO A 128 12.00 -17.32 -16.77
N PRO A 129 11.55 -16.12 -17.18
CA PRO A 129 10.29 -15.98 -17.89
C PRO A 129 10.32 -16.76 -19.21
N VAL A 130 9.16 -17.08 -19.74
CA VAL A 130 9.04 -17.63 -21.09
C VAL A 130 8.62 -16.48 -22.00
N ALA A 131 9.50 -16.06 -22.90
CA ALA A 131 9.15 -15.08 -23.92
C ALA A 131 8.11 -15.70 -24.88
N ALA A 132 7.04 -14.94 -25.14
CA ALA A 132 5.94 -15.31 -26.03
C ALA A 132 6.13 -14.59 -27.38
N SER A 133 5.42 -15.01 -28.41
CA SER A 133 5.45 -14.35 -29.71
C SER A 133 5.05 -12.88 -29.59
N ALA A 134 5.77 -12.00 -30.31
CA ALA A 134 5.43 -10.59 -30.40
C ALA A 134 4.02 -10.38 -30.97
N SER A 135 3.39 -9.30 -30.59
CA SER A 135 2.12 -8.85 -31.17
C SER A 135 2.26 -7.42 -31.70
N GLY A 136 1.26 -6.92 -32.43
CA GLY A 136 1.28 -5.56 -32.95
C GLY A 136 2.56 -5.28 -33.76
N ILE A 137 2.92 -6.15 -34.70
CA ILE A 137 4.14 -5.98 -35.51
C ILE A 137 3.84 -4.98 -36.61
N SER A 138 4.61 -3.89 -36.65
CA SER A 138 4.57 -2.84 -37.63
C SER A 138 5.90 -2.80 -38.42
N ASP A 139 6.05 -1.81 -39.26
CA ASP A 139 7.28 -1.47 -39.95
C ASP A 139 8.34 -0.85 -39.03
N THR A 140 7.94 -0.20 -37.96
CA THR A 140 8.80 0.55 -37.05
C THR A 140 8.69 0.15 -35.57
N PHE A 141 7.82 -0.82 -35.24
CA PHE A 141 7.62 -1.29 -33.85
C PHE A 141 7.05 -2.70 -33.78
N PHE A 142 7.12 -3.30 -32.58
CA PHE A 142 6.36 -4.47 -32.16
C PHE A 142 6.21 -4.48 -30.65
N THR A 143 5.26 -5.23 -30.14
CA THR A 143 5.11 -5.45 -28.71
C THR A 143 5.77 -6.78 -28.31
N ALA A 144 6.87 -6.70 -27.56
CA ALA A 144 7.49 -7.85 -26.92
C ALA A 144 6.59 -8.36 -25.79
N ARG A 145 6.46 -9.70 -25.66
CA ARG A 145 5.57 -10.35 -24.67
C ARG A 145 6.26 -11.49 -23.96
N TRP A 146 5.84 -11.78 -22.74
CA TRP A 146 6.31 -12.92 -21.95
C TRP A 146 5.26 -13.39 -20.93
N ILE A 147 5.47 -14.58 -20.41
CA ILE A 147 4.66 -15.11 -19.32
C ILE A 147 5.25 -14.62 -18.00
N GLY A 148 4.41 -14.04 -17.16
CA GLY A 148 4.79 -13.53 -15.84
C GLY A 148 5.34 -14.64 -14.93
N VAL A 149 6.28 -14.29 -14.07
CA VAL A 149 6.93 -15.21 -13.12
C VAL A 149 6.56 -14.82 -11.72
N SER A 150 5.94 -15.74 -10.99
CA SER A 150 5.58 -15.53 -9.58
C SER A 150 6.83 -15.22 -8.73
N GLY A 151 6.78 -14.16 -7.96
CA GLY A 151 7.89 -13.68 -7.14
C GLY A 151 8.89 -12.77 -7.89
N ALA A 152 8.59 -12.42 -9.14
CA ALA A 152 9.37 -11.39 -9.83
C ALA A 152 9.02 -10.00 -9.31
N THR A 153 10.04 -9.19 -9.04
CA THR A 153 9.91 -7.77 -8.69
C THR A 153 9.97 -6.87 -9.94
N GLY A 154 10.36 -7.43 -11.07
CA GLY A 154 10.44 -6.76 -12.37
C GLY A 154 11.01 -7.68 -13.43
N TYR A 155 11.16 -7.13 -14.63
CA TYR A 155 11.75 -7.82 -15.77
C TYR A 155 12.84 -6.97 -16.42
N ARG A 156 13.80 -7.62 -17.09
CA ARG A 156 14.83 -6.99 -17.91
C ARG A 156 14.69 -7.46 -19.34
N LEU A 157 14.38 -6.53 -20.23
CA LEU A 157 14.23 -6.77 -21.67
C LEU A 157 15.51 -6.40 -22.41
N ASP A 158 16.01 -7.31 -23.23
CA ASP A 158 17.06 -7.06 -24.21
C ASP A 158 16.47 -7.21 -25.61
N VAL A 159 16.77 -6.28 -26.50
CA VAL A 159 16.44 -6.35 -27.92
C VAL A 159 17.71 -6.16 -28.76
N SER A 160 17.82 -6.89 -29.84
CA SER A 160 18.98 -6.86 -30.73
C SER A 160 18.58 -7.16 -32.18
N GLU A 161 19.34 -6.66 -33.13
CA GLU A 161 19.31 -7.10 -34.55
C GLU A 161 20.13 -8.37 -34.77
N PHE A 162 20.90 -8.81 -33.76
CA PHE A 162 21.79 -9.99 -33.86
C PHE A 162 21.24 -11.09 -32.93
N SER A 163 21.15 -12.31 -33.45
CA SER A 163 20.63 -13.46 -32.72
C SER A 163 21.48 -13.86 -31.48
N ASP A 164 22.73 -13.46 -31.45
CA ASP A 164 23.66 -13.67 -30.32
C ASP A 164 23.65 -12.54 -29.29
N PHE A 165 22.89 -11.47 -29.55
CA PHE A 165 22.83 -10.26 -28.71
C PHE A 165 24.19 -9.58 -28.52
N SER A 166 25.08 -9.70 -29.51
CA SER A 166 26.40 -9.05 -29.46
C SER A 166 26.33 -7.52 -29.45
N VAL A 167 25.29 -6.95 -30.06
CA VAL A 167 24.97 -5.53 -30.01
C VAL A 167 23.50 -5.39 -29.64
N LEU A 168 23.22 -4.67 -28.53
CA LEU A 168 21.88 -4.41 -28.08
C LEU A 168 21.35 -3.10 -28.67
N LEU A 169 20.05 -3.08 -28.95
CA LEU A 169 19.35 -1.89 -29.42
C LEU A 169 19.38 -0.79 -28.36
N ALA A 170 19.66 0.45 -28.76
CA ALA A 170 19.66 1.60 -27.85
C ALA A 170 18.28 1.75 -27.17
N GLY A 171 18.26 1.95 -25.86
CA GLY A 171 17.03 2.00 -25.06
C GLY A 171 16.48 0.62 -24.65
N TYR A 172 16.95 -0.48 -25.25
CA TYR A 172 16.51 -1.85 -24.95
C TYR A 172 17.67 -2.76 -24.51
N ASN A 173 18.69 -2.16 -23.92
CA ASN A 173 19.79 -2.86 -23.29
C ASN A 173 19.49 -2.97 -21.78
N ASN A 174 19.06 -4.15 -21.35
CA ASN A 174 18.71 -4.41 -19.96
C ASN A 174 17.58 -3.47 -19.45
N LEU A 175 16.62 -3.15 -20.35
CA LEU A 175 15.52 -2.26 -20.03
C LEU A 175 14.67 -2.83 -18.88
N PHE A 176 14.49 -2.06 -17.85
CA PHE A 176 13.61 -2.44 -16.73
C PHE A 176 12.13 -2.30 -17.12
N VAL A 177 11.35 -3.31 -16.79
CA VAL A 177 9.89 -3.33 -16.92
C VAL A 177 9.31 -3.81 -15.59
N ALA A 178 8.38 -3.05 -15.00
CA ALA A 178 7.76 -3.40 -13.73
C ALA A 178 7.06 -4.77 -13.79
N SER A 179 6.96 -5.44 -12.65
CA SER A 179 6.39 -6.80 -12.54
C SER A 179 4.92 -6.90 -12.96
N SER A 180 4.19 -5.79 -12.87
CA SER A 180 2.79 -5.69 -13.32
C SER A 180 2.62 -5.82 -14.85
N PHE A 181 3.70 -5.64 -15.62
CA PHE A 181 3.65 -5.72 -17.08
C PHE A 181 4.32 -6.99 -17.58
N THR A 182 3.65 -7.68 -18.48
CA THR A 182 4.16 -8.86 -19.19
C THR A 182 4.36 -8.59 -20.69
N SER A 183 4.38 -7.31 -21.06
CA SER A 183 4.65 -6.85 -22.41
C SER A 183 5.34 -5.48 -22.39
N LYS A 184 6.01 -5.16 -23.48
CA LYS A 184 6.64 -3.84 -23.70
C LYS A 184 6.65 -3.53 -25.18
N LEU A 185 6.20 -2.32 -25.52
CA LEU A 185 6.37 -1.80 -26.87
C LEU A 185 7.87 -1.59 -27.16
N VAL A 186 8.30 -2.08 -28.28
CA VAL A 186 9.65 -1.88 -28.84
C VAL A 186 9.48 -1.06 -30.12
N SER A 187 9.98 0.16 -30.12
CA SER A 187 9.78 1.15 -31.18
C SER A 187 11.10 1.75 -31.67
N GLY A 188 11.06 2.56 -32.73
CA GLY A 188 12.25 3.11 -33.38
C GLY A 188 13.01 2.10 -34.22
N LEU A 189 12.28 1.14 -34.74
CA LEU A 189 12.85 0.00 -35.54
C LEU A 189 12.92 0.36 -37.02
N ASN A 190 13.79 -0.36 -37.75
CA ASN A 190 13.85 -0.29 -39.21
C ASN A 190 12.83 -1.23 -39.82
N PRO A 191 12.17 -0.85 -40.94
CA PRO A 191 11.26 -1.71 -41.68
C PRO A 191 11.99 -2.94 -42.27
N SER A 192 11.24 -4.02 -42.51
CA SER A 192 11.74 -5.27 -43.07
C SER A 192 13.00 -5.82 -42.41
N THR A 193 13.16 -5.53 -41.11
CA THR A 193 14.38 -5.88 -40.35
C THR A 193 14.04 -6.96 -39.34
N VAL A 194 14.96 -7.90 -39.15
CA VAL A 194 14.81 -8.96 -38.15
C VAL A 194 15.36 -8.49 -36.81
N TYR A 195 14.57 -8.64 -35.79
CA TYR A 195 14.92 -8.37 -34.40
C TYR A 195 14.77 -9.61 -33.55
N TYR A 196 15.55 -9.66 -32.48
CA TYR A 196 15.52 -10.71 -31.46
C TYR A 196 15.29 -10.08 -30.11
N TYR A 197 14.43 -10.69 -29.28
CA TYR A 197 14.32 -10.28 -27.91
C TYR A 197 14.31 -11.44 -26.93
N ARG A 198 14.75 -11.14 -25.70
CA ARG A 198 14.78 -12.05 -24.56
C ARG A 198 14.50 -11.26 -23.29
N VAL A 199 14.03 -11.95 -22.28
CA VAL A 199 13.62 -11.34 -21.01
C VAL A 199 14.23 -12.10 -19.84
N ARG A 200 14.58 -11.41 -18.77
CA ARG A 200 14.98 -11.99 -17.48
C ARG A 200 14.04 -11.49 -16.42
N ALA A 201 13.72 -12.30 -15.40
CA ALA A 201 12.99 -11.82 -14.22
C ALA A 201 13.99 -11.32 -13.18
N GLU A 202 13.64 -10.24 -12.49
CA GLU A 202 14.29 -9.79 -11.27
C GLU A 202 13.53 -10.30 -10.07
N GLY A 203 14.23 -10.53 -8.96
CA GLY A 203 13.66 -10.94 -7.69
C GLY A 203 14.67 -10.76 -6.57
N LEU A 204 14.34 -11.21 -5.37
CA LEU A 204 15.19 -11.11 -4.20
C LEU A 204 15.74 -12.49 -3.82
N SER A 205 17.02 -12.55 -3.47
CA SER A 205 17.67 -13.69 -2.85
C SER A 205 18.32 -13.23 -1.55
N GLY A 206 17.78 -13.66 -0.41
CA GLY A 206 18.26 -13.19 0.90
C GLY A 206 18.18 -11.67 1.07
N GLY A 207 17.20 -11.01 0.43
CA GLY A 207 17.06 -9.55 0.44
C GLY A 207 17.95 -8.81 -0.59
N THR A 208 18.74 -9.52 -1.38
CA THR A 208 19.60 -8.92 -2.42
C THR A 208 18.96 -9.10 -3.80
N PRO A 209 18.85 -8.06 -4.63
CA PRO A 209 18.34 -8.18 -5.99
C PRO A 209 19.15 -9.17 -6.82
N VAL A 210 18.46 -10.08 -7.50
CA VAL A 210 19.04 -11.07 -8.41
C VAL A 210 18.25 -11.14 -9.70
N THR A 211 18.91 -11.46 -10.82
CA THR A 211 18.27 -11.68 -12.11
C THR A 211 18.39 -13.14 -12.52
N THR A 212 17.33 -13.67 -13.15
CA THR A 212 17.36 -15.02 -13.72
C THR A 212 18.28 -15.10 -14.93
N SER A 213 18.52 -16.31 -15.43
CA SER A 213 19.00 -16.51 -16.79
C SER A 213 17.99 -15.95 -17.81
N ASN A 214 18.46 -15.78 -19.05
CA ASN A 214 17.59 -15.33 -20.15
C ASN A 214 16.46 -16.34 -20.43
N SER A 215 15.32 -15.82 -20.89
CA SER A 215 14.27 -16.61 -21.53
C SER A 215 14.74 -17.29 -22.82
N ASN A 216 13.85 -18.04 -23.44
CA ASN A 216 13.96 -18.33 -24.89
C ASN A 216 14.03 -17.01 -25.66
N VAL A 217 14.63 -17.05 -26.83
CA VAL A 217 14.71 -15.92 -27.75
C VAL A 217 13.51 -15.96 -28.71
N ILE A 218 12.90 -14.80 -28.90
CA ILE A 218 11.87 -14.60 -29.92
C ILE A 218 12.46 -13.84 -31.09
N THR A 219 12.19 -14.32 -32.28
CA THR A 219 12.54 -13.65 -33.54
C THR A 219 11.31 -12.91 -34.04
N VAL A 220 11.50 -11.67 -34.42
CA VAL A 220 10.44 -10.79 -34.96
C VAL A 220 11.00 -10.13 -36.21
N THR A 221 10.23 -10.12 -37.28
CA THR A 221 10.55 -9.33 -38.46
C THR A 221 9.56 -8.21 -38.60
N THR A 222 10.04 -6.97 -38.59
CA THR A 222 9.19 -5.79 -38.86
C THR A 222 8.64 -5.85 -40.28
N LEU A 223 7.46 -5.30 -40.46
CA LEU A 223 6.82 -5.25 -41.78
C LEU A 223 7.65 -4.38 -42.74
N GLY A 224 7.52 -4.60 -44.04
CA GLY A 224 8.01 -3.65 -45.04
C GLY A 224 7.21 -2.35 -44.94
N VAL A 225 7.77 -1.24 -45.46
CA VAL A 225 7.01 0.01 -45.56
C VAL A 225 5.92 -0.17 -46.65
N PRO A 226 4.69 -0.55 -46.30
CA PRO A 226 3.58 -0.30 -47.20
C PRO A 226 2.98 1.04 -46.80
N THR A 227 2.74 1.92 -47.71
CA THR A 227 1.74 2.99 -47.53
C THR A 227 0.35 2.33 -47.55
N LEU A 228 0.02 1.59 -46.51
CA LEU A 228 -1.32 1.07 -46.34
C LEU A 228 -2.16 2.22 -45.78
N VAL A 229 -3.02 2.76 -46.62
CA VAL A 229 -3.94 3.84 -46.28
C VAL A 229 -5.34 3.29 -46.25
N ALA A 230 -6.02 3.38 -45.10
CA ALA A 230 -7.44 3.11 -44.98
C ALA A 230 -8.19 4.45 -45.05
N ILE A 231 -9.10 4.59 -45.99
CA ILE A 231 -9.88 5.82 -46.21
C ILE A 231 -11.36 5.54 -45.94
N TRP A 232 -11.92 6.30 -45.00
CA TRP A 232 -13.37 6.36 -44.81
C TRP A 232 -13.96 7.46 -45.64
N SER A 233 -14.86 7.12 -46.55
CA SER A 233 -15.55 8.09 -47.43
C SER A 233 -16.87 7.53 -47.91
N ASN A 234 -17.88 8.40 -48.03
CA ASN A 234 -19.24 8.05 -48.42
C ASN A 234 -19.86 6.93 -47.55
N GLY A 235 -19.60 6.98 -46.24
CA GLY A 235 -20.11 6.02 -45.26
C GLY A 235 -19.53 4.61 -45.33
N ALA A 236 -18.35 4.43 -45.99
CA ALA A 236 -17.71 3.13 -46.09
C ALA A 236 -16.18 3.22 -46.20
N TRP A 237 -15.50 2.16 -45.81
CA TRP A 237 -14.06 2.01 -46.06
C TRP A 237 -13.80 1.74 -47.53
N LEU A 238 -13.01 2.58 -48.19
CA LEU A 238 -12.71 2.44 -49.59
C LEU A 238 -12.02 1.11 -49.86
N ASN A 239 -12.48 0.44 -50.95
CA ASN A 239 -11.98 -0.86 -51.39
C ASN A 239 -12.03 -1.95 -50.32
N GLY A 240 -12.82 -1.79 -49.25
CA GLY A 240 -12.91 -2.73 -48.16
C GLY A 240 -11.64 -2.80 -47.30
N VAL A 241 -10.71 -1.86 -47.39
CA VAL A 241 -9.51 -1.77 -46.55
C VAL A 241 -9.95 -1.21 -45.19
N LEU A 242 -9.94 -2.08 -44.20
CA LEU A 242 -10.23 -1.71 -42.81
C LEU A 242 -8.99 -1.12 -42.13
N PRO A 243 -9.17 -0.20 -41.16
CA PRO A 243 -8.08 0.28 -40.33
C PRO A 243 -7.34 -0.85 -39.63
N ALA A 244 -6.03 -0.71 -39.51
CA ALA A 244 -5.17 -1.58 -38.76
C ALA A 244 -3.99 -0.78 -38.20
N PHE A 245 -3.28 -1.33 -37.22
CA PHE A 245 -2.21 -0.65 -36.48
C PHE A 245 -1.05 -0.12 -37.34
N ASP A 246 -0.88 -0.61 -38.56
CA ASP A 246 0.13 -0.18 -39.53
C ASP A 246 -0.43 0.73 -40.65
N HIS A 247 -1.74 1.06 -40.59
CA HIS A 247 -2.39 1.90 -41.56
C HIS A 247 -2.38 3.38 -41.18
N ASP A 248 -2.05 4.24 -42.11
CA ASP A 248 -2.42 5.65 -42.06
C ASP A 248 -3.90 5.76 -42.36
N VAL A 249 -4.69 6.29 -41.44
CA VAL A 249 -6.15 6.42 -41.62
C VAL A 249 -6.52 7.84 -42.03
N ILE A 250 -7.36 7.96 -43.04
CA ILE A 250 -7.92 9.22 -43.48
C ILE A 250 -9.43 9.14 -43.34
N LEU A 251 -10.01 10.06 -42.57
CA LEU A 251 -11.44 10.25 -42.44
C LEU A 251 -11.86 11.41 -43.39
N ASP A 252 -12.43 11.05 -44.52
CA ASP A 252 -12.95 11.95 -45.56
C ASP A 252 -14.50 11.92 -45.59
N ASP A 253 -15.09 11.62 -44.47
CA ASP A 253 -16.48 11.66 -44.10
C ASP A 253 -16.65 11.61 -42.59
N ASP A 254 -17.85 11.90 -42.07
CA ASP A 254 -18.14 11.81 -40.65
C ASP A 254 -17.99 10.39 -40.13
N TYR A 255 -17.33 10.23 -38.96
CA TYR A 255 -17.10 8.93 -38.35
C TYR A 255 -17.34 8.95 -36.83
N VAL A 256 -17.86 7.87 -36.31
CA VAL A 256 -18.02 7.67 -34.87
C VAL A 256 -17.45 6.29 -34.51
N SER A 257 -16.49 6.24 -33.60
CA SER A 257 -16.06 5.00 -32.97
C SER A 257 -17.05 4.64 -31.87
N ASP A 258 -17.92 3.67 -32.16
CA ASP A 258 -18.94 3.14 -31.25
C ASP A 258 -19.20 1.65 -31.52
N SER A 259 -20.18 1.07 -30.84
CA SER A 259 -20.54 -0.35 -30.98
C SER A 259 -21.05 -0.75 -32.38
N ASN A 260 -21.35 0.20 -33.24
CA ASN A 260 -21.80 -0.05 -34.61
C ASN A 260 -20.66 0.01 -35.63
N ASN A 261 -19.57 0.73 -35.26
CA ASN A 261 -18.42 0.98 -36.11
C ASN A 261 -17.18 0.54 -35.40
N MET A 262 -16.54 -0.45 -35.32
CA MET A 262 -15.30 -0.91 -34.68
C MET A 262 -15.16 -0.49 -33.20
N ASP A 263 -15.22 -1.44 -32.32
CA ASP A 263 -15.10 -1.29 -30.87
C ASP A 263 -13.71 -0.75 -30.43
N MET A 264 -12.64 -1.18 -31.10
CA MET A 264 -11.28 -0.70 -30.90
C MET A 264 -10.69 -0.29 -32.23
N PHE A 265 -10.19 0.94 -32.28
CA PHE A 265 -9.61 1.54 -33.45
C PHE A 265 -8.10 1.72 -33.22
N GLU A 266 -7.30 0.78 -33.75
CA GLU A 266 -5.83 0.80 -33.65
C GLU A 266 -5.26 1.20 -35.01
N VAL A 267 -4.52 2.31 -35.06
CA VAL A 267 -4.00 2.86 -36.31
C VAL A 267 -2.58 3.39 -36.13
N LYS A 268 -1.82 3.48 -37.24
CA LYS A 268 -0.51 4.11 -37.24
C LYS A 268 -0.62 5.63 -37.05
N SER A 269 -1.41 6.28 -37.89
CA SER A 269 -1.75 7.71 -37.81
C SER A 269 -3.22 7.94 -38.18
N LEU A 270 -3.78 9.08 -37.77
CA LEU A 270 -5.15 9.43 -38.14
C LEU A 270 -5.20 10.88 -38.65
N THR A 271 -5.79 11.08 -39.83
CA THR A 271 -6.08 12.39 -40.39
C THR A 271 -7.58 12.58 -40.54
N LEU A 272 -8.14 13.61 -39.90
CA LEU A 272 -9.50 14.08 -40.17
C LEU A 272 -9.43 15.20 -41.19
N ASN A 273 -10.08 15.02 -42.34
CA ASN A 273 -10.14 16.02 -43.39
C ASN A 273 -11.10 17.17 -43.06
N GLN A 274 -10.85 18.32 -43.66
CA GLN A 274 -11.64 19.52 -43.44
C GLN A 274 -13.12 19.31 -43.81
N GLY A 275 -14.01 19.81 -42.95
CA GLY A 275 -15.45 19.76 -43.15
C GLY A 275 -16.11 18.49 -42.58
N HIS A 276 -15.36 17.53 -42.11
CA HIS A 276 -15.86 16.29 -41.52
C HIS A 276 -15.68 16.27 -40.00
N SER A 277 -16.36 15.31 -39.34
CA SER A 277 -16.33 15.12 -37.90
C SER A 277 -15.89 13.72 -37.50
N TYR A 278 -15.21 13.64 -36.35
CA TYR A 278 -14.86 12.38 -35.71
C TYR A 278 -15.18 12.41 -34.21
N THR A 279 -15.90 11.40 -33.75
CA THR A 279 -16.23 11.26 -32.33
C THR A 279 -15.77 9.91 -31.81
N ILE A 280 -14.96 9.93 -30.75
CA ILE A 280 -14.69 8.76 -29.92
C ILE A 280 -15.78 8.75 -28.86
N ALA A 281 -16.74 7.81 -28.99
CA ALA A 281 -17.86 7.70 -28.07
C ALA A 281 -17.44 7.24 -26.68
N SER A 282 -18.26 7.52 -25.67
CA SER A 282 -18.05 7.06 -24.29
C SER A 282 -17.93 5.54 -24.24
N GLY A 283 -16.89 5.04 -23.60
CA GLY A 283 -16.58 3.60 -23.48
C GLY A 283 -15.74 3.06 -24.65
N PHE A 284 -15.23 3.92 -25.54
CA PHE A 284 -14.40 3.51 -26.68
C PHE A 284 -13.03 4.17 -26.65
N ASN A 285 -12.05 3.51 -27.27
CA ASN A 285 -10.69 3.99 -27.41
C ASN A 285 -10.34 4.21 -28.88
N LEU A 286 -9.58 5.28 -29.14
CA LEU A 286 -8.74 5.39 -30.33
C LEU A 286 -7.29 5.16 -29.92
N ILE A 287 -6.65 4.16 -30.49
CA ILE A 287 -5.23 3.85 -30.28
C ILE A 287 -4.45 4.30 -31.51
N VAL A 288 -3.50 5.22 -31.33
CA VAL A 288 -2.67 5.76 -32.42
C VAL A 288 -1.21 5.57 -32.09
N PHE A 289 -0.47 4.97 -32.97
CA PHE A 289 0.94 4.77 -32.75
C PHE A 289 1.74 6.08 -32.92
N GLU A 290 1.48 6.82 -33.98
CA GLU A 290 2.18 8.08 -34.28
C GLU A 290 1.33 9.29 -33.86
N ASN A 291 0.90 10.11 -34.81
CA ASN A 291 0.21 11.37 -34.54
C ASN A 291 -1.20 11.40 -35.09
N ILE A 292 -1.91 12.42 -34.68
CA ILE A 292 -3.19 12.84 -35.25
C ILE A 292 -3.05 14.18 -35.95
N VAL A 293 -3.78 14.29 -37.05
CA VAL A 293 -3.93 15.53 -37.80
C VAL A 293 -5.43 15.88 -37.94
N ASN A 294 -5.87 16.91 -37.25
CA ASN A 294 -7.22 17.45 -37.43
C ASN A 294 -7.17 18.68 -38.32
N ASN A 295 -7.60 18.54 -39.58
CA ASN A 295 -7.72 19.63 -40.52
C ASN A 295 -9.08 20.35 -40.41
N SER A 296 -9.98 19.89 -39.55
CA SER A 296 -11.29 20.46 -39.32
C SER A 296 -11.28 21.38 -38.08
N SER A 297 -12.43 21.72 -37.53
CA SER A 297 -12.50 22.51 -36.28
C SER A 297 -12.25 21.64 -35.02
N ALA A 298 -11.90 22.28 -33.90
CA ALA A 298 -11.80 21.57 -32.62
C ALA A 298 -13.12 20.88 -32.23
N ALA A 299 -14.25 21.47 -32.54
CA ALA A 299 -15.58 20.90 -32.29
C ALA A 299 -15.91 19.69 -33.17
N SER A 300 -15.17 19.50 -34.25
CA SER A 300 -15.35 18.39 -35.19
C SER A 300 -14.61 17.11 -34.74
N PHE A 301 -13.59 17.20 -33.88
CA PHE A 301 -12.93 16.04 -33.31
C PHE A 301 -13.18 15.99 -31.80
N VAL A 302 -14.04 15.07 -31.37
CA VAL A 302 -14.51 15.00 -29.97
C VAL A 302 -14.10 13.67 -29.32
N VAL A 303 -13.41 13.76 -28.21
CA VAL A 303 -13.21 12.66 -27.27
C VAL A 303 -14.25 12.83 -26.16
N GLN A 304 -15.25 11.94 -26.12
CA GLN A 304 -16.33 12.02 -25.14
C GLN A 304 -15.86 11.66 -23.73
N ASN A 305 -16.68 11.99 -22.73
CA ASN A 305 -16.44 11.54 -21.37
C ASN A 305 -16.32 10.01 -21.33
N ASN A 306 -15.34 9.48 -20.63
CA ASN A 306 -14.97 8.05 -20.57
C ASN A 306 -14.56 7.45 -21.93
N ALA A 307 -14.06 8.24 -22.84
CA ALA A 307 -13.34 7.79 -24.02
C ALA A 307 -11.86 8.11 -23.85
N ASN A 308 -10.99 7.36 -24.52
CA ASN A 308 -9.55 7.59 -24.49
C ASN A 308 -8.99 7.78 -25.90
N LEU A 309 -8.13 8.77 -26.02
CA LEU A 309 -7.21 8.90 -27.14
C LEU A 309 -5.83 8.45 -26.65
N TYR A 310 -5.46 7.23 -26.99
CA TYR A 310 -4.24 6.57 -26.52
C TYR A 310 -3.17 6.60 -27.58
N GLN A 311 -2.14 7.42 -27.39
CA GLN A 311 -0.98 7.48 -28.29
C GLN A 311 0.19 6.70 -27.67
N LEU A 312 0.78 5.80 -28.50
CA LEU A 312 1.73 4.80 -28.01
C LEU A 312 3.18 5.29 -27.97
N SER A 313 3.57 6.22 -28.83
CA SER A 313 4.97 6.61 -29.02
C SER A 313 5.28 7.98 -28.44
N ASP A 314 6.31 8.04 -27.59
CA ASP A 314 6.86 9.31 -27.09
C ASP A 314 7.69 10.06 -28.14
N SER A 315 8.15 9.36 -29.17
CA SER A 315 8.92 9.93 -30.28
C SER A 315 8.10 10.19 -31.54
N ALA A 316 6.77 10.08 -31.45
CA ALA A 316 5.88 10.36 -32.56
C ALA A 316 6.01 11.81 -33.06
N PRO A 317 5.71 12.07 -34.36
CA PRO A 317 5.52 13.43 -34.85
C PRO A 317 4.50 14.18 -34.01
N ALA A 318 4.63 15.50 -33.94
CA ALA A 318 3.68 16.33 -33.20
C ALA A 318 2.25 16.21 -33.76
N ASN A 319 1.27 16.20 -32.87
CA ASN A 319 -0.13 16.33 -33.26
C ASN A 319 -0.41 17.69 -33.89
N VAL A 320 -1.32 17.74 -34.85
CA VAL A 320 -1.70 18.95 -35.56
C VAL A 320 -3.22 19.18 -35.48
N GLY A 321 -3.62 20.40 -35.22
CA GLY A 321 -5.03 20.79 -35.08
C GLY A 321 -5.58 20.54 -33.68
N GLU A 322 -6.54 21.40 -33.31
CA GLU A 322 -7.18 21.32 -31.99
C GLU A 322 -8.29 20.29 -32.00
N ILE A 323 -8.51 19.64 -30.85
CA ILE A 323 -9.62 18.72 -30.58
C ILE A 323 -10.41 19.19 -29.36
N THR A 324 -11.58 18.59 -29.14
CA THR A 324 -12.37 18.77 -27.93
C THR A 324 -12.30 17.50 -27.08
N VAL A 325 -11.88 17.61 -25.85
CA VAL A 325 -11.89 16.50 -24.85
C VAL A 325 -12.89 16.85 -23.77
N LEU A 326 -13.88 15.97 -23.58
CA LEU A 326 -14.93 16.12 -22.58
C LEU A 326 -14.61 15.24 -21.37
N ARG A 327 -14.69 15.81 -20.17
CA ARG A 327 -14.53 15.04 -18.94
C ARG A 327 -15.47 15.52 -17.84
N ASN A 328 -16.22 14.59 -17.25
CA ASN A 328 -17.06 14.87 -16.09
C ASN A 328 -16.25 14.89 -14.81
N SER A 329 -16.55 15.83 -13.92
CA SER A 329 -16.13 15.76 -12.52
C SER A 329 -16.82 14.58 -11.82
N SER A 330 -16.41 14.27 -10.57
CA SER A 330 -17.30 13.57 -9.64
C SER A 330 -18.61 14.37 -9.45
N GLU A 331 -19.61 13.76 -8.81
CA GLU A 331 -20.83 14.46 -8.43
C GLU A 331 -20.53 15.54 -7.39
N ILE A 332 -20.85 16.78 -7.67
CA ILE A 332 -20.56 17.98 -6.87
C ILE A 332 -21.77 18.92 -6.81
N PHE A 333 -21.72 19.82 -5.84
CA PHE A 333 -22.61 20.97 -5.76
C PHE A 333 -21.87 22.26 -6.16
N ARG A 334 -22.61 23.34 -6.36
CA ARG A 334 -22.11 24.65 -6.84
C ARG A 334 -20.91 25.21 -6.06
N LEU A 335 -20.77 24.92 -4.79
CA LEU A 335 -19.68 25.45 -3.96
C LEU A 335 -18.48 24.51 -3.86
N ASP A 336 -18.59 23.32 -4.43
CA ASP A 336 -17.50 22.36 -4.42
C ASP A 336 -16.43 22.69 -5.45
N TYR A 337 -15.26 22.15 -5.23
CA TYR A 337 -14.06 22.34 -6.05
C TYR A 337 -13.61 21.02 -6.65
N THR A 338 -12.97 21.11 -7.79
CA THR A 338 -12.29 19.98 -8.45
C THR A 338 -10.87 20.38 -8.84
N MET A 339 -9.92 19.46 -8.67
CA MET A 339 -8.58 19.61 -9.20
C MET A 339 -8.56 19.17 -10.67
N TRP A 340 -8.33 20.12 -11.57
CA TRP A 340 -8.31 19.88 -12.99
C TRP A 340 -6.91 20.03 -13.58
N SER A 341 -6.58 19.20 -14.59
CA SER A 341 -5.40 19.32 -15.44
C SER A 341 -5.80 19.13 -16.89
N SER A 342 -5.16 19.81 -17.83
CA SER A 342 -5.60 19.74 -19.23
C SER A 342 -4.86 18.64 -20.00
N PRO A 343 -5.58 17.78 -20.74
CA PRO A 343 -5.01 16.79 -21.65
C PRO A 343 -4.58 17.38 -23.01
N VAL A 344 -4.81 18.67 -23.22
CA VAL A 344 -4.53 19.38 -24.47
C VAL A 344 -3.68 20.62 -24.20
N THR A 345 -3.02 21.13 -25.22
CA THR A 345 -2.27 22.39 -25.20
C THR A 345 -2.90 23.41 -26.14
N GLY A 346 -2.89 24.68 -25.75
CA GLY A 346 -3.49 25.73 -26.57
C GLY A 346 -3.73 27.01 -25.78
N ALA A 347 -4.45 27.92 -26.36
CA ALA A 347 -4.75 29.24 -25.84
C ALA A 347 -5.99 29.29 -24.93
N GLN A 348 -6.65 28.15 -24.66
CA GLN A 348 -7.82 28.10 -23.79
C GLN A 348 -7.47 28.59 -22.40
N THR A 349 -8.04 29.71 -21.97
CA THR A 349 -7.88 30.21 -20.62
C THR A 349 -8.70 29.41 -19.61
N LEU A 350 -8.35 29.48 -18.33
CA LEU A 350 -9.12 28.85 -17.25
C LEU A 350 -10.56 29.36 -17.21
N LYS A 351 -10.76 30.64 -17.55
CA LYS A 351 -12.10 31.23 -17.67
C LYS A 351 -12.90 30.65 -18.85
N GLN A 352 -12.26 30.41 -19.97
CA GLN A 352 -12.92 29.78 -21.13
C GLN A 352 -13.28 28.31 -20.84
N PHE A 353 -12.47 27.61 -20.03
CA PHE A 353 -12.78 26.26 -19.57
C PHE A 353 -14.02 26.24 -18.67
N SER A 354 -14.16 27.19 -17.73
CA SER A 354 -15.32 27.27 -16.83
C SER A 354 -15.90 28.70 -16.79
N PRO A 355 -16.65 29.09 -17.84
CA PRO A 355 -17.06 30.48 -18.03
C PRO A 355 -18.04 31.01 -16.98
N SER A 356 -18.84 30.14 -16.37
CA SER A 356 -19.79 30.50 -15.31
C SER A 356 -19.22 30.44 -13.90
N THR A 357 -17.97 30.06 -13.70
CA THR A 357 -17.28 30.16 -12.42
C THR A 357 -16.84 31.61 -12.15
N LEU A 358 -16.98 32.08 -10.90
CA LEU A 358 -16.49 33.41 -10.51
C LEU A 358 -14.99 33.50 -10.68
N ASP A 359 -14.48 34.63 -11.16
CA ASP A 359 -13.05 34.85 -11.43
C ASP A 359 -12.18 34.68 -10.17
N THR A 360 -12.73 34.96 -9.00
CA THR A 360 -12.07 34.76 -7.70
C THR A 360 -12.09 33.33 -7.18
N ARG A 361 -12.48 32.35 -7.99
CA ARG A 361 -12.62 30.95 -7.57
C ARG A 361 -11.80 29.98 -8.44
N PHE A 362 -10.69 30.47 -8.96
CA PHE A 362 -9.65 29.71 -9.65
C PHE A 362 -8.34 29.84 -8.85
N TYR A 363 -7.68 28.73 -8.61
CA TYR A 363 -6.51 28.68 -7.75
C TYR A 363 -5.42 27.79 -8.35
N GLU A 364 -4.19 28.17 -8.10
CA GLU A 364 -2.99 27.35 -8.18
C GLU A 364 -2.54 26.96 -6.77
N TYR A 365 -1.65 25.99 -6.64
CA TYR A 365 -1.12 25.58 -5.36
C TYR A 365 0.21 26.28 -5.09
N ASN A 366 0.32 26.97 -3.96
CA ASN A 366 1.55 27.62 -3.50
C ASN A 366 2.28 26.66 -2.54
N THR A 367 3.37 26.06 -3.02
CA THR A 367 4.18 25.10 -2.27
C THR A 367 4.86 25.72 -1.05
N VAL A 368 5.30 26.99 -1.15
CA VAL A 368 6.00 27.70 -0.07
C VAL A 368 5.10 27.86 1.15
N ASP A 369 3.88 28.33 0.90
CA ASP A 369 2.90 28.63 1.95
C ASP A 369 1.97 27.45 2.25
N ASN A 370 2.07 26.38 1.43
CA ASN A 370 1.26 25.17 1.53
C ASN A 370 -0.25 25.43 1.50
N HIS A 371 -0.70 26.31 0.59
CA HIS A 371 -2.12 26.63 0.40
C HIS A 371 -2.45 27.00 -1.04
N PHE A 372 -3.75 27.08 -1.34
CA PHE A 372 -4.25 27.50 -2.64
C PHE A 372 -4.24 29.03 -2.77
N SER A 373 -3.53 29.54 -3.78
CA SER A 373 -3.44 30.95 -4.12
C SER A 373 -4.30 31.27 -5.33
N SER A 374 -5.05 32.37 -5.28
CA SER A 374 -5.90 32.75 -6.41
C SER A 374 -5.08 33.16 -7.64
N ILE A 375 -5.52 32.72 -8.81
CA ILE A 375 -4.92 33.02 -10.11
C ILE A 375 -5.92 33.77 -10.99
N ASP A 376 -5.43 34.65 -11.85
CA ASP A 376 -6.28 35.36 -12.82
C ASP A 376 -6.74 34.41 -13.95
N PRO A 377 -8.01 33.96 -13.99
CA PRO A 377 -8.47 32.99 -14.98
C PRO A 377 -8.65 33.56 -16.38
N LEU A 378 -8.64 34.90 -16.55
CA LEU A 378 -8.83 35.55 -17.84
C LEU A 378 -7.57 35.50 -18.72
N THR A 379 -6.40 35.42 -18.07
CA THR A 379 -5.09 35.41 -18.74
C THR A 379 -4.34 34.09 -18.57
N SER A 380 -4.61 33.33 -17.52
CA SER A 380 -3.96 32.06 -17.25
C SER A 380 -4.54 30.92 -18.08
N THR A 381 -3.67 30.07 -18.61
CA THR A 381 -3.97 28.85 -19.36
C THR A 381 -3.57 27.61 -18.56
N PHE A 382 -3.93 26.44 -19.05
CA PHE A 382 -3.47 25.18 -18.47
C PHE A 382 -2.03 24.86 -18.89
N GLU A 383 -1.08 24.99 -17.99
CA GLU A 383 0.29 24.53 -18.23
C GLU A 383 0.39 22.99 -18.26
N PRO A 384 1.31 22.42 -19.06
CA PRO A 384 1.44 20.96 -19.18
C PRO A 384 1.69 20.28 -17.85
N GLY A 385 0.81 19.32 -17.47
CA GLY A 385 0.95 18.53 -16.27
C GLY A 385 0.73 19.28 -14.95
N ASN A 386 0.43 20.58 -15.00
CA ASN A 386 0.04 21.33 -13.80
C ASN A 386 -1.45 21.14 -13.52
N GLY A 387 -1.77 21.14 -12.24
CA GLY A 387 -3.15 21.09 -11.76
C GLY A 387 -3.65 22.46 -11.30
N TYR A 388 -4.96 22.65 -11.42
CA TYR A 388 -5.66 23.87 -11.01
C TYR A 388 -6.88 23.50 -10.18
N PHE A 389 -7.13 24.25 -9.10
CA PHE A 389 -8.24 24.03 -8.21
C PHE A 389 -9.37 25.00 -8.55
N ILE A 390 -10.43 24.48 -9.16
CA ILE A 390 -11.50 25.30 -9.75
C ILE A 390 -12.83 24.94 -9.11
N ARG A 391 -13.57 25.98 -8.65
CA ARG A 391 -14.91 25.80 -8.10
C ARG A 391 -15.92 25.48 -9.23
N ALA A 392 -16.91 24.67 -8.91
CA ALA A 392 -18.04 24.44 -9.79
C ALA A 392 -18.69 25.76 -10.24
N PRO A 393 -19.25 25.83 -11.48
CA PRO A 393 -19.86 27.03 -12.01
C PRO A 393 -21.04 27.55 -11.16
N ASN A 394 -21.29 28.85 -11.18
CA ASN A 394 -22.37 29.45 -10.40
C ASN A 394 -23.77 28.97 -10.80
N ASN A 395 -23.94 28.50 -12.02
CA ASN A 395 -25.18 27.91 -12.55
C ASN A 395 -25.29 26.40 -12.30
N HIS A 396 -24.30 25.79 -11.63
CA HIS A 396 -24.38 24.38 -11.23
C HIS A 396 -25.36 24.17 -10.08
N VAL A 397 -25.79 22.93 -9.85
CA VAL A 397 -26.78 22.57 -8.85
C VAL A 397 -26.35 23.04 -7.46
N ALA A 398 -27.23 23.76 -6.77
CA ALA A 398 -26.97 24.22 -5.42
C ALA A 398 -27.29 23.12 -4.40
N ASN A 399 -26.55 23.11 -3.30
CA ASN A 399 -26.82 22.23 -2.16
C ASN A 399 -28.03 22.73 -1.36
N VAL A 400 -29.22 22.48 -1.87
CA VAL A 400 -30.52 22.82 -1.25
C VAL A 400 -31.48 21.67 -1.50
N SER A 401 -32.06 21.11 -0.42
CA SER A 401 -33.07 20.04 -0.56
C SER A 401 -34.22 20.45 -1.49
N PRO A 402 -34.68 19.61 -2.43
CA PRO A 402 -34.35 18.19 -2.63
C PRO A 402 -33.22 17.90 -3.65
N ASN A 403 -32.36 18.86 -3.97
CA ASN A 403 -31.30 18.68 -4.96
C ASN A 403 -30.34 17.58 -4.52
N VAL A 404 -29.82 16.86 -5.53
CA VAL A 404 -28.72 15.91 -5.40
C VAL A 404 -27.49 16.43 -6.15
N ALA A 405 -26.30 16.05 -5.71
CA ALA A 405 -25.06 16.38 -6.40
C ALA A 405 -25.09 15.85 -7.83
N GLN A 406 -24.45 16.54 -8.75
CA GLN A 406 -24.39 16.19 -10.17
C GLN A 406 -22.97 16.36 -10.69
N ALA A 407 -22.59 15.53 -11.66
CA ALA A 407 -21.34 15.73 -12.37
C ALA A 407 -21.38 17.01 -13.22
N TRP A 408 -20.28 17.74 -13.23
CA TRP A 408 -20.08 18.87 -14.13
C TRP A 408 -19.11 18.48 -15.23
N GLN A 409 -19.47 18.75 -16.49
CA GLN A 409 -18.64 18.43 -17.64
C GLN A 409 -17.67 19.56 -17.95
N GLY A 410 -16.39 19.30 -17.77
CA GLY A 410 -15.29 20.13 -18.27
C GLY A 410 -15.09 19.89 -19.77
N THR A 411 -14.81 20.97 -20.50
CA THR A 411 -14.56 20.93 -21.94
C THR A 411 -13.18 21.52 -22.22
N PHE A 412 -12.23 20.66 -22.54
CA PHE A 412 -10.88 21.05 -22.92
C PHE A 412 -10.80 21.19 -24.44
N VAL A 413 -10.23 22.29 -24.90
CA VAL A 413 -10.07 22.60 -26.33
C VAL A 413 -8.62 22.94 -26.62
N GLY A 414 -7.99 22.22 -27.54
CA GLY A 414 -6.57 22.42 -27.90
C GLY A 414 -5.99 21.22 -28.63
N VAL A 415 -4.69 21.27 -28.88
CA VAL A 415 -3.95 20.17 -29.51
C VAL A 415 -3.68 19.10 -28.47
N PRO A 416 -4.07 17.82 -28.70
CA PRO A 416 -3.88 16.76 -27.72
C PRO A 416 -2.38 16.55 -27.46
N ARG A 417 -2.05 16.35 -26.18
CA ARG A 417 -0.67 16.16 -25.75
C ARG A 417 -0.22 14.72 -25.95
N ASN A 418 1.00 14.58 -26.43
CA ASN A 418 1.70 13.32 -26.58
C ASN A 418 3.19 13.51 -26.25
N GLY A 419 3.95 12.43 -26.24
CA GLY A 419 5.38 12.45 -25.94
C GLY A 419 5.68 12.59 -24.45
N VAL A 420 6.97 12.68 -24.12
CA VAL A 420 7.43 12.90 -22.75
C VAL A 420 7.12 14.32 -22.29
N ILE A 421 6.51 14.47 -21.13
CA ILE A 421 6.18 15.76 -20.52
C ILE A 421 6.89 15.86 -19.18
N ASN A 422 7.76 16.87 -19.08
CA ASN A 422 8.48 17.21 -17.87
C ASN A 422 7.78 18.36 -17.15
N VAL A 423 7.42 18.16 -15.89
CA VAL A 423 6.78 19.16 -15.03
C VAL A 423 7.77 19.60 -13.98
N SER A 424 7.95 20.92 -13.85
CA SER A 424 8.81 21.48 -12.80
C SER A 424 8.09 21.39 -11.45
N LEU A 425 8.77 20.83 -10.45
CA LEU A 425 8.30 20.77 -9.07
C LEU A 425 9.07 21.76 -8.19
N ASP A 426 8.39 22.31 -7.19
CA ASP A 426 8.97 23.11 -6.13
C ASP A 426 9.16 22.25 -4.89
N THR A 427 10.38 22.22 -4.36
CA THR A 427 10.75 21.48 -3.14
C THR A 427 10.77 22.37 -1.89
N SER A 428 10.42 23.64 -2.02
CA SER A 428 10.34 24.57 -0.89
C SER A 428 9.16 24.28 0.03
N GLY A 429 9.13 24.89 1.20
CA GLY A 429 8.06 24.69 2.18
C GLY A 429 7.94 23.22 2.60
N GLN A 430 6.77 22.63 2.39
CA GLN A 430 6.53 21.21 2.63
C GLN A 430 6.70 20.32 1.38
N GLY A 431 6.99 20.93 0.22
CA GLY A 431 7.23 20.23 -1.04
C GLY A 431 6.00 19.74 -1.77
N TYR A 432 4.78 20.09 -1.34
CA TYR A 432 3.57 19.68 -2.05
C TYR A 432 3.34 20.50 -3.32
N ASN A 433 3.03 19.82 -4.42
CA ASN A 433 2.77 20.41 -5.73
C ASN A 433 1.46 19.87 -6.29
N LEU A 434 0.65 20.73 -6.88
CA LEU A 434 -0.56 20.35 -7.59
C LEU A 434 -0.23 20.09 -9.06
N VAL A 435 -0.27 18.83 -9.45
CA VAL A 435 -0.01 18.33 -10.80
C VAL A 435 -1.22 17.60 -11.34
N GLY A 436 -1.17 17.04 -12.55
CA GLY A 436 -2.25 16.21 -13.04
C GLY A 436 -1.95 15.54 -14.37
N ASN A 437 -2.84 14.63 -14.76
CA ASN A 437 -2.69 13.86 -15.98
C ASN A 437 -2.69 14.76 -17.21
N PRO A 438 -1.56 14.83 -17.95
CA PRO A 438 -1.45 15.71 -19.13
C PRO A 438 -1.95 15.08 -20.42
N TYR A 439 -2.42 13.83 -20.40
CA TYR A 439 -2.77 13.08 -21.60
C TYR A 439 -4.28 12.88 -21.76
N PRO A 440 -4.79 12.80 -23.00
CA PRO A 440 -6.20 12.49 -23.29
C PRO A 440 -6.51 10.99 -23.15
N THR A 441 -5.85 10.32 -22.22
CA THR A 441 -6.03 8.92 -21.85
C THR A 441 -5.78 8.74 -20.35
N VAL A 442 -6.30 7.67 -19.78
CA VAL A 442 -6.03 7.27 -18.39
C VAL A 442 -4.57 6.89 -18.25
N ILE A 443 -3.97 7.20 -17.07
CA ILE A 443 -2.61 6.78 -16.72
C ILE A 443 -2.60 5.97 -15.43
N SER A 444 -1.61 5.07 -15.30
CA SER A 444 -1.35 4.29 -14.09
C SER A 444 -0.57 5.10 -13.08
N ALA A 445 -1.08 5.19 -11.85
CA ALA A 445 -0.37 5.78 -10.71
C ALA A 445 0.88 4.94 -10.33
N ASP A 446 0.79 3.62 -10.42
CA ASP A 446 1.92 2.74 -10.12
C ASP A 446 3.06 2.95 -11.12
N ALA A 447 2.74 3.09 -12.42
CA ALA A 447 3.75 3.42 -13.43
C ALA A 447 4.34 4.84 -13.23
N LEU A 448 3.53 5.80 -12.79
CA LEU A 448 3.99 7.14 -12.41
C LEU A 448 5.00 7.05 -11.25
N PHE A 449 4.73 6.23 -10.23
CA PHE A 449 5.64 6.02 -9.11
C PHE A 449 6.93 5.33 -9.53
N VAL A 450 6.88 4.36 -10.41
CA VAL A 450 8.07 3.66 -10.91
C VAL A 450 9.01 4.62 -11.64
N GLU A 451 8.48 5.42 -12.56
CA GLU A 451 9.27 6.40 -13.33
C GLU A 451 9.84 7.50 -12.42
N ASN A 452 9.06 7.94 -11.44
CA ASN A 452 9.41 9.05 -10.56
C ASN A 452 9.83 8.62 -9.14
N ALA A 453 10.37 7.41 -8.98
CA ALA A 453 10.70 6.84 -7.67
C ALA A 453 11.70 7.68 -6.85
N SER A 454 12.54 8.48 -7.51
CA SER A 454 13.46 9.42 -6.87
C SER A 454 12.93 10.86 -6.83
N ASN A 455 11.83 11.17 -7.49
CA ASN A 455 11.33 12.52 -7.71
C ASN A 455 10.20 12.91 -6.76
N ILE A 456 9.37 11.93 -6.35
CA ILE A 456 8.24 12.10 -5.43
C ILE A 456 8.23 11.03 -4.34
N ASP A 457 7.54 11.29 -3.24
CA ASP A 457 7.54 10.42 -2.04
C ASP A 457 6.70 9.13 -2.17
N GLY A 458 5.99 8.94 -3.28
CA GLY A 458 5.17 7.75 -3.53
C GLY A 458 3.72 7.87 -3.07
N THR A 459 3.27 9.07 -2.72
CA THR A 459 1.89 9.32 -2.30
C THR A 459 1.19 10.30 -3.25
N LEU A 460 -0.04 9.97 -3.65
CA LEU A 460 -0.94 10.86 -4.37
C LEU A 460 -2.11 11.27 -3.48
N TYR A 461 -2.50 12.55 -3.55
CA TYR A 461 -3.62 13.10 -2.79
C TYR A 461 -4.63 13.70 -3.75
N PHE A 462 -5.89 13.27 -3.64
CA PHE A 462 -7.00 13.67 -4.50
C PHE A 462 -8.06 14.38 -3.68
N TRP A 463 -8.43 15.58 -4.06
CA TRP A 463 -9.46 16.36 -3.38
C TRP A 463 -10.84 15.71 -3.51
N ARG A 464 -11.53 15.49 -2.38
CA ARG A 464 -12.83 14.79 -2.32
C ARG A 464 -13.88 15.45 -1.45
N ARG A 465 -13.60 16.60 -0.87
CA ARG A 465 -14.59 17.31 -0.07
C ARG A 465 -15.79 17.69 -0.92
N ARG A 466 -16.97 17.35 -0.45
CA ARG A 466 -18.26 17.75 -1.02
C ARG A 466 -19.10 18.39 0.06
N ASN A 467 -19.71 19.56 -0.24
CA ASN A 467 -20.71 20.16 0.63
C ASN A 467 -21.96 19.29 0.65
N ASP A 468 -22.35 18.77 1.80
CA ASP A 468 -23.60 18.05 1.96
C ASP A 468 -24.72 18.94 2.52
N THR A 469 -25.96 18.43 2.47
CA THR A 469 -27.15 19.18 2.90
C THR A 469 -27.27 19.28 4.43
N SER A 470 -26.51 18.47 5.18
CA SER A 470 -26.55 18.44 6.64
C SER A 470 -25.65 19.50 7.29
N GLY A 471 -24.79 20.14 6.49
CA GLY A 471 -23.73 21.01 7.01
C GLY A 471 -22.57 20.22 7.66
N ALA A 472 -22.64 18.89 7.61
CA ALA A 472 -21.59 17.99 8.12
C ALA A 472 -20.43 17.82 7.13
N GLY A 473 -20.48 18.46 5.97
CA GLY A 473 -19.46 18.37 4.93
C GLY A 473 -18.04 18.78 5.34
N ASP A 474 -17.90 19.29 6.54
CA ASP A 474 -16.60 19.65 7.15
C ASP A 474 -16.08 18.59 8.13
N LEU A 475 -16.78 17.48 8.30
CA LEU A 475 -16.52 16.49 9.35
C LEU A 475 -15.91 15.19 8.81
N GLY A 476 -14.99 15.25 7.83
CA GLY A 476 -14.33 14.06 7.31
C GLY A 476 -12.96 14.35 6.72
N THR A 477 -12.33 13.34 6.19
CA THR A 477 -11.10 13.47 5.40
C THR A 477 -11.40 14.15 4.06
N PHE A 478 -10.69 15.23 3.73
CA PHE A 478 -10.91 15.99 2.49
C PHE A 478 -10.19 15.38 1.29
N TYR A 479 -9.12 14.63 1.54
CA TYR A 479 -8.32 13.98 0.53
C TYR A 479 -8.47 12.47 0.55
N ALA A 480 -8.73 11.90 -0.61
CA ALA A 480 -8.45 10.49 -0.85
C ALA A 480 -6.95 10.33 -1.10
N THR A 481 -6.35 9.31 -0.53
CA THR A 481 -4.91 9.06 -0.59
C THR A 481 -4.63 7.76 -1.33
N TYR A 482 -3.58 7.73 -2.14
CA TYR A 482 -3.15 6.53 -2.85
C TYR A 482 -1.64 6.34 -2.74
N THR A 483 -1.23 5.11 -2.50
CA THR A 483 0.15 4.61 -2.65
C THR A 483 0.12 3.28 -3.40
N GLU A 484 1.27 2.71 -3.73
CA GLU A 484 1.32 1.35 -4.32
C GLU A 484 0.71 0.27 -3.40
N LEU A 485 0.52 0.53 -2.10
CA LEU A 485 -0.18 -0.39 -1.20
C LEU A 485 -1.68 -0.44 -1.52
N GLY A 486 -2.28 0.70 -1.85
CA GLY A 486 -3.71 0.85 -2.14
C GLY A 486 -4.19 2.25 -1.85
N GLY A 487 -5.52 2.44 -1.83
CA GLY A 487 -6.18 3.71 -1.64
C GLY A 487 -7.02 3.81 -0.37
N THR A 488 -7.26 5.06 0.08
CA THR A 488 -8.27 5.41 1.09
C THR A 488 -9.12 6.54 0.57
N GLY A 489 -10.43 6.33 0.52
CA GLY A 489 -11.40 7.30 0.03
C GLY A 489 -12.01 8.18 1.12
N SER A 490 -13.15 8.78 0.78
CA SER A 490 -13.97 9.56 1.71
C SER A 490 -15.42 9.04 1.69
N ALA A 491 -16.27 9.52 2.58
CA ALA A 491 -17.69 9.16 2.62
C ALA A 491 -18.45 9.43 1.30
N THR A 492 -17.89 10.25 0.42
CA THR A 492 -18.52 10.67 -0.84
C THR A 492 -17.71 10.25 -2.08
N SER A 493 -16.67 9.44 -1.89
CA SER A 493 -15.83 8.91 -2.97
C SER A 493 -15.38 7.49 -2.65
N GLU A 494 -15.27 6.68 -3.68
CA GLU A 494 -14.61 5.38 -3.59
C GLU A 494 -13.10 5.53 -3.36
N ASP A 495 -12.45 4.45 -2.95
CA ASP A 495 -11.00 4.42 -2.79
C ASP A 495 -10.31 4.58 -4.16
N PRO A 496 -9.20 5.32 -4.24
CA PRO A 496 -8.38 5.35 -5.45
C PRO A 496 -7.86 3.95 -5.79
N ASN A 497 -7.98 3.58 -7.05
CA ASN A 497 -7.67 2.23 -7.56
C ASN A 497 -6.36 2.16 -8.37
N GLY A 498 -5.55 3.23 -8.37
CA GLY A 498 -4.31 3.29 -9.12
C GLY A 498 -4.43 3.84 -10.55
N PHE A 499 -5.63 4.27 -10.98
CA PHE A 499 -5.81 4.93 -12.27
C PHE A 499 -6.10 6.41 -12.10
N ILE A 500 -5.34 7.24 -12.81
CA ILE A 500 -5.52 8.69 -12.85
C ILE A 500 -6.25 9.04 -14.15
N GLN A 501 -7.44 9.56 -14.01
CA GLN A 501 -8.33 9.81 -15.13
C GLN A 501 -7.90 11.02 -15.98
N VAL A 502 -8.42 11.09 -17.22
CA VAL A 502 -8.24 12.25 -18.08
C VAL A 502 -8.71 13.52 -17.36
N GLY A 503 -7.90 14.56 -17.39
CA GLY A 503 -8.25 15.84 -16.80
C GLY A 503 -8.15 15.89 -15.26
N GLN A 504 -7.72 14.84 -14.59
CA GLN A 504 -7.65 14.77 -13.14
C GLN A 504 -6.36 15.36 -12.59
N GLY A 505 -6.50 16.35 -11.68
CA GLY A 505 -5.41 16.89 -10.87
C GLY A 505 -5.28 16.17 -9.53
N PHE A 506 -4.07 16.19 -8.97
CA PHE A 506 -3.72 15.59 -7.69
C PHE A 506 -2.48 16.27 -7.09
N LEU A 507 -2.32 16.17 -5.77
CA LEU A 507 -1.08 16.64 -5.12
C LEU A 507 -0.06 15.50 -5.03
N VAL A 508 1.20 15.88 -5.19
CA VAL A 508 2.38 15.05 -4.93
C VAL A 508 3.33 15.80 -4.01
N LYS A 509 4.15 15.08 -3.25
CA LYS A 509 5.24 15.68 -2.49
C LYS A 509 6.54 15.49 -3.25
N ALA A 510 7.16 16.59 -3.63
CA ALA A 510 8.41 16.64 -4.38
C ALA A 510 9.61 16.25 -3.50
N LEU A 511 10.47 15.39 -4.02
CA LEU A 511 11.81 15.09 -3.51
C LEU A 511 12.89 15.77 -4.37
N THR A 512 12.56 16.02 -5.65
CA THR A 512 13.40 16.75 -6.61
C THR A 512 12.56 17.80 -7.34
N THR A 513 13.18 18.55 -8.24
CA THR A 513 12.53 19.65 -8.97
C THR A 513 11.85 19.21 -10.27
N GLN A 514 11.67 17.91 -10.51
CA GLN A 514 11.13 17.39 -11.77
C GLN A 514 10.16 16.22 -11.53
N LEU A 515 9.07 16.20 -12.29
CA LEU A 515 8.18 15.08 -12.49
C LEU A 515 8.12 14.75 -13.97
N VAL A 516 8.19 13.46 -14.32
CA VAL A 516 8.18 12.98 -15.71
C VAL A 516 6.89 12.22 -15.97
N PHE A 517 6.22 12.54 -17.09
CA PHE A 517 5.15 11.73 -17.67
C PHE A 517 5.62 11.19 -19.02
N ASN A 518 5.31 9.93 -19.33
CA ASN A 518 5.67 9.25 -20.57
C ASN A 518 4.60 8.26 -21.04
N SER A 519 4.82 7.60 -22.18
CA SER A 519 3.86 6.65 -22.75
C SER A 519 3.67 5.40 -21.90
N ASP A 520 4.66 4.99 -21.11
CA ASP A 520 4.60 3.78 -20.29
C ASP A 520 3.56 3.85 -19.18
N MET A 521 3.10 5.05 -18.83
CA MET A 521 2.06 5.27 -17.82
C MET A 521 0.65 5.12 -18.38
N ARG A 522 0.47 5.21 -19.71
CA ARG A 522 -0.85 5.27 -20.34
C ARG A 522 -1.50 3.90 -20.35
N VAL A 523 -2.79 3.85 -20.04
CA VAL A 523 -3.57 2.61 -19.95
C VAL A 523 -4.77 2.67 -20.88
N PRO A 524 -4.83 1.81 -21.94
CA PRO A 524 -5.86 1.91 -22.97
C PRO A 524 -7.23 1.36 -22.53
N ASP A 525 -7.27 0.39 -21.60
CA ASP A 525 -8.43 -0.45 -21.35
C ASP A 525 -9.27 -0.04 -20.13
N SER A 526 -9.00 1.12 -19.52
CA SER A 526 -9.74 1.56 -18.34
C SER A 526 -10.86 2.53 -18.73
N PHE A 527 -12.04 1.97 -19.03
CA PHE A 527 -13.27 2.74 -19.24
C PHE A 527 -13.96 2.99 -17.92
N GLU A 528 -13.54 3.99 -17.16
CA GLU A 528 -14.14 4.24 -15.86
C GLU A 528 -14.97 5.51 -15.84
N ASN A 529 -16.21 5.35 -15.41
CA ASN A 529 -17.23 6.40 -15.40
C ASN A 529 -17.01 7.49 -14.36
N GLN A 530 -16.06 7.31 -13.44
CA GLN A 530 -15.82 8.26 -12.34
C GLN A 530 -14.33 8.41 -12.07
N PHE A 531 -13.92 9.53 -11.47
CA PHE A 531 -12.68 9.63 -10.74
C PHE A 531 -12.75 8.59 -9.62
N PHE A 532 -12.08 7.46 -9.78
CA PHE A 532 -12.04 6.23 -8.93
C PHE A 532 -13.25 5.30 -9.07
N ARG A 533 -13.00 4.13 -9.58
CA ARG A 533 -13.86 2.96 -9.47
C ARG A 533 -12.99 1.71 -9.38
N ASN A 534 -13.47 0.70 -8.63
CA ASN A 534 -12.81 -0.59 -8.52
C ASN A 534 -12.67 -1.27 -9.88
N SER A 535 -11.47 -1.31 -10.42
CA SER A 535 -11.08 -2.34 -11.37
C SER A 535 -10.08 -3.25 -10.67
N SER A 536 -10.34 -4.53 -10.70
CA SER A 536 -9.44 -5.55 -10.18
C SER A 536 -8.19 -5.65 -11.08
N ALA A 537 -7.31 -4.65 -11.02
CA ALA A 537 -5.95 -4.84 -11.48
C ALA A 537 -5.30 -5.83 -10.53
N VAL A 538 -5.13 -7.06 -10.98
CA VAL A 538 -4.44 -8.09 -10.21
C VAL A 538 -2.97 -7.66 -10.09
N SER A 539 -2.67 -6.93 -9.03
CA SER A 539 -1.29 -6.69 -8.61
C SER A 539 -0.69 -8.06 -8.28
N GLN A 540 0.38 -8.44 -8.99
CA GLN A 540 1.10 -9.69 -8.72
C GLN A 540 1.98 -9.62 -7.46
N VAL A 541 2.01 -8.49 -6.77
CA VAL A 541 2.75 -8.28 -5.52
C VAL A 541 1.90 -8.79 -4.37
N GLU A 542 2.46 -9.65 -3.52
CA GLU A 542 1.79 -10.14 -2.32
C GLU A 542 1.44 -8.98 -1.40
N LYS A 543 0.14 -8.82 -1.12
CA LYS A 543 -0.41 -7.80 -0.23
C LYS A 543 -1.49 -8.43 0.64
N HIS A 544 -1.54 -8.02 1.89
CA HIS A 544 -2.57 -8.38 2.86
C HIS A 544 -3.03 -7.10 3.53
N ARG A 545 -4.25 -6.65 3.27
CA ARG A 545 -4.71 -5.32 3.62
C ARG A 545 -5.99 -5.36 4.43
N LEU A 546 -6.16 -4.34 5.25
CA LEU A 546 -7.39 -4.08 6.00
C LEU A 546 -7.67 -2.57 6.02
N TRP A 547 -8.95 -2.22 5.92
CA TRP A 547 -9.41 -0.84 5.99
C TRP A 547 -10.26 -0.63 7.25
N LEU A 548 -9.96 0.43 7.97
CA LEU A 548 -10.74 0.86 9.14
C LEU A 548 -11.46 2.16 8.82
N ASN A 549 -12.74 2.22 9.19
CA ASN A 549 -13.54 3.43 9.12
C ASN A 549 -13.83 3.98 10.52
N LEU A 550 -13.81 5.31 10.64
CA LEU A 550 -14.34 6.05 11.78
C LEU A 550 -15.62 6.74 11.34
N THR A 551 -16.72 6.48 12.02
CA THR A 551 -18.02 7.06 11.73
C THR A 551 -18.71 7.57 12.99
N ASN A 552 -19.76 8.40 12.82
CA ASN A 552 -20.72 8.73 13.86
C ASN A 552 -22.10 9.03 13.26
N GLU A 553 -23.10 9.25 14.12
CA GLU A 553 -24.48 9.58 13.70
C GLU A 553 -24.63 10.93 12.99
N ASN A 554 -23.63 11.83 13.09
CA ASN A 554 -23.64 13.16 12.47
C ASN A 554 -22.94 13.19 11.09
N GLY A 555 -22.64 12.04 10.50
CA GLY A 555 -22.03 11.93 9.16
C GLY A 555 -20.50 12.09 9.14
N VAL A 556 -19.82 11.98 10.29
CA VAL A 556 -18.36 11.88 10.32
C VAL A 556 -17.92 10.63 9.57
N TYR A 557 -16.88 10.78 8.76
CA TYR A 557 -16.24 9.66 8.08
C TYR A 557 -14.74 9.92 7.94
N SER A 558 -13.94 8.95 8.33
CA SER A 558 -12.50 8.91 8.05
C SER A 558 -12.09 7.45 7.82
N ARG A 559 -11.33 7.20 6.78
CA ARG A 559 -10.87 5.87 6.36
C ARG A 559 -9.36 5.80 6.40
N MET A 560 -8.82 4.71 6.90
CA MET A 560 -7.40 4.40 6.86
C MET A 560 -7.15 2.98 6.38
N LEU A 561 -5.96 2.75 5.83
CA LEU A 561 -5.48 1.47 5.34
C LEU A 561 -4.23 1.05 6.11
N VAL A 562 -4.21 -0.20 6.55
CA VAL A 562 -3.00 -0.87 7.00
C VAL A 562 -2.77 -2.10 6.13
N GLY A 563 -1.55 -2.33 5.70
CA GLY A 563 -1.27 -3.52 4.90
C GLY A 563 0.15 -4.04 5.07
N TYR A 564 0.28 -5.33 4.86
CA TYR A 564 1.55 -6.04 4.80
C TYR A 564 1.83 -6.35 3.34
N ALA A 565 2.97 -5.90 2.82
CA ALA A 565 3.27 -6.05 1.40
C ALA A 565 4.71 -6.45 1.15
N GLN A 566 4.92 -7.20 0.07
CA GLN A 566 6.25 -7.49 -0.42
C GLN A 566 6.97 -6.18 -0.81
N GLY A 567 8.17 -5.97 -0.28
CA GLY A 567 8.97 -4.77 -0.53
C GLY A 567 8.71 -3.62 0.44
N ALA A 568 7.67 -3.71 1.30
CA ALA A 568 7.47 -2.76 2.38
C ALA A 568 8.49 -2.95 3.51
N SER A 569 8.70 -1.89 4.29
CA SER A 569 9.51 -1.91 5.51
C SER A 569 8.67 -1.57 6.75
N ASN A 570 9.21 -1.86 7.95
CA ASN A 570 8.59 -1.42 9.20
C ASN A 570 8.97 0.04 9.56
N ASN A 571 9.83 0.68 8.76
CA ASN A 571 10.13 2.10 8.83
C ASN A 571 9.42 2.82 7.68
N LEU A 572 9.40 4.15 7.74
CA LEU A 572 8.83 4.95 6.67
C LEU A 572 9.44 4.58 5.31
N ASP A 573 8.57 4.28 4.35
CA ASP A 573 8.94 4.06 2.96
C ASP A 573 7.87 4.61 1.99
N ARG A 574 8.05 4.38 0.69
CA ARG A 574 7.19 4.90 -0.38
C ARG A 574 5.78 4.27 -0.44
N LEU A 575 5.54 3.21 0.31
CA LEU A 575 4.23 2.57 0.41
C LEU A 575 3.37 3.19 1.52
N ASP A 576 3.97 4.03 2.38
CA ASP A 576 3.27 4.78 3.41
C ASP A 576 2.69 6.08 2.85
N GLY A 577 1.41 6.30 3.06
CA GLY A 577 0.72 7.53 2.68
C GLY A 577 0.49 8.43 3.90
N LYS A 578 1.28 9.51 4.02
CA LYS A 578 1.12 10.46 5.11
C LYS A 578 -0.29 11.07 5.09
N CYS A 579 -0.91 11.26 6.25
CA CYS A 579 -2.17 11.96 6.33
C CYS A 579 -1.97 13.43 5.97
N PHE A 580 -2.67 13.90 4.93
CA PHE A 580 -2.75 15.32 4.60
C PHE A 580 -3.81 15.94 5.51
N ASN A 581 -3.38 16.33 6.73
CA ASN A 581 -4.27 16.59 7.84
C ASN A 581 -4.73 18.05 7.88
N ASP A 582 -5.63 18.43 6.99
CA ASP A 582 -6.42 19.66 7.05
C ASP A 582 -7.87 19.40 7.50
N SER A 583 -8.24 18.13 7.73
CA SER A 583 -9.56 17.74 8.18
C SER A 583 -9.75 17.94 9.68
N GLN A 584 -11.01 18.16 10.07
CA GLN A 584 -11.40 18.32 11.49
C GLN A 584 -11.46 16.99 12.22
N VAL A 585 -11.66 15.89 11.49
CA VAL A 585 -11.76 14.53 12.03
C VAL A 585 -10.86 13.61 11.22
N ALA A 586 -10.05 12.79 11.89
CA ALA A 586 -9.19 11.80 11.27
C ALA A 586 -9.00 10.57 12.16
N LEU A 587 -9.02 9.40 11.54
CA LEU A 587 -8.46 8.15 12.06
C LEU A 587 -7.22 7.83 11.23
N THR A 588 -6.10 7.64 11.89
CA THR A 588 -4.79 7.43 11.24
C THR A 588 -4.01 6.35 11.97
N SER A 589 -3.01 5.79 11.33
CA SER A 589 -1.94 5.07 12.02
C SER A 589 -0.83 6.04 12.42
N LEU A 590 -0.04 5.66 13.41
CA LEU A 590 1.07 6.45 13.91
C LEU A 590 2.39 5.72 13.64
N LEU A 591 3.26 6.39 12.88
CA LEU A 591 4.62 5.94 12.64
C LEU A 591 5.59 7.09 13.01
N ASN A 592 6.51 6.86 13.95
CA ASN A 592 7.44 7.89 14.45
C ASN A 592 6.75 9.18 14.96
N ASN A 593 5.57 9.06 15.56
CA ASN A 593 4.69 10.16 16.01
C ASN A 593 4.11 11.03 14.88
N GLU A 594 4.17 10.59 13.64
CA GLU A 594 3.53 11.20 12.48
C GLU A 594 2.30 10.40 12.08
N GLU A 595 1.30 11.06 11.49
CA GLU A 595 0.00 10.49 11.14
C GLU A 595 -0.02 10.01 9.69
N TYR A 596 -0.50 8.78 9.46
CA TYR A 596 -0.59 8.15 8.13
C TYR A 596 -2.01 7.68 7.85
N SER A 597 -2.53 8.01 6.68
CA SER A 597 -3.79 7.45 6.16
C SER A 597 -3.58 6.03 5.62
N ILE A 598 -2.38 5.73 5.14
CA ILE A 598 -1.97 4.42 4.64
C ILE A 598 -0.66 4.06 5.31
N GLN A 599 -0.59 2.90 5.95
CA GLN A 599 0.64 2.39 6.53
C GLN A 599 0.96 1.00 6.00
N ALA A 600 2.15 0.87 5.43
CA ALA A 600 2.71 -0.39 4.99
C ALA A 600 3.58 -1.02 6.07
N LYS A 601 3.63 -2.34 6.10
CA LYS A 601 4.53 -3.14 6.93
C LYS A 601 5.16 -4.25 6.11
N SER A 602 6.36 -4.63 6.50
CA SER A 602 7.09 -5.70 5.82
C SER A 602 6.42 -7.06 6.03
N LEU A 603 6.46 -7.90 5.01
CA LEU A 603 6.29 -9.33 5.17
C LEU A 603 7.58 -9.95 5.77
N PRO A 604 7.48 -11.05 6.53
CA PRO A 604 6.28 -11.80 6.84
C PRO A 604 5.42 -11.14 7.92
N PHE A 605 4.12 -11.33 7.82
CA PHE A 605 3.16 -10.89 8.83
C PHE A 605 3.45 -11.55 10.19
N SER A 606 3.25 -10.80 11.28
CA SER A 606 3.32 -11.32 12.65
C SER A 606 2.06 -10.98 13.43
N THR A 607 1.46 -11.98 14.07
CA THR A 607 0.33 -11.75 14.99
C THR A 607 0.71 -10.94 16.24
N GLU A 608 2.00 -10.78 16.50
CA GLU A 608 2.53 -9.98 17.62
C GLU A 608 2.71 -8.51 17.28
N ASP A 609 2.51 -8.14 16.01
CA ASP A 609 2.59 -6.76 15.58
C ASP A 609 1.47 -5.93 16.22
N THR A 610 1.81 -4.68 16.51
CA THR A 610 0.88 -3.69 17.00
C THR A 610 1.02 -2.40 16.19
N ILE A 611 -0.10 -1.73 15.94
CA ILE A 611 -0.13 -0.49 15.20
C ILE A 611 -0.85 0.55 16.03
N PRO A 612 -0.14 1.53 16.59
CA PRO A 612 -0.75 2.65 17.29
C PRO A 612 -1.63 3.47 16.35
N LEU A 613 -2.82 3.85 16.80
CA LEU A 613 -3.75 4.67 16.03
C LEU A 613 -3.86 6.08 16.63
N GLY A 614 -3.91 7.07 15.75
CA GLY A 614 -4.24 8.45 16.04
C GLY A 614 -5.74 8.72 15.79
N LEU A 615 -6.37 9.40 16.71
CA LEU A 615 -7.75 9.87 16.59
C LEU A 615 -7.81 11.36 16.79
N LYS A 616 -8.37 12.10 15.84
CA LYS A 616 -8.68 13.53 15.94
C LYS A 616 -10.18 13.72 15.78
N VAL A 617 -10.82 14.37 16.74
CA VAL A 617 -12.26 14.71 16.68
C VAL A 617 -12.49 16.11 17.25
N VAL A 618 -13.43 16.87 16.65
CA VAL A 618 -13.74 18.25 17.04
C VAL A 618 -14.96 18.39 17.95
N ALA A 619 -15.76 17.34 18.07
CA ALA A 619 -16.97 17.34 18.92
C ALA A 619 -16.92 16.17 19.89
N ALA A 620 -17.44 16.38 21.11
CA ALA A 620 -17.70 15.30 22.05
C ALA A 620 -18.90 14.47 21.57
N GLY A 621 -18.82 13.16 21.70
CA GLY A 621 -19.91 12.27 21.29
C GLY A 621 -19.51 10.81 21.20
N ALA A 622 -20.42 10.02 20.67
CA ALA A 622 -20.19 8.62 20.32
C ALA A 622 -19.61 8.52 18.91
N TYR A 623 -18.59 7.68 18.75
CA TYR A 623 -17.93 7.36 17.50
C TYR A 623 -17.81 5.85 17.38
N THR A 624 -17.73 5.36 16.15
CA THR A 624 -17.61 3.94 15.86
C THR A 624 -16.39 3.70 14.96
N ILE A 625 -15.53 2.77 15.35
CA ILE A 625 -14.48 2.22 14.52
C ILE A 625 -14.96 0.85 14.00
N SER A 626 -14.98 0.69 12.68
CA SER A 626 -15.36 -0.55 12.01
C SER A 626 -14.25 -1.07 11.08
N LEU A 627 -14.19 -2.39 10.94
CA LEU A 627 -13.41 -3.07 9.92
C LEU A 627 -14.29 -3.22 8.68
N ASP A 628 -13.93 -2.56 7.58
CA ASP A 628 -14.81 -2.40 6.42
C ASP A 628 -14.42 -3.36 5.29
N GLU A 629 -13.18 -3.31 4.84
CA GLU A 629 -12.66 -4.17 3.78
C GLU A 629 -11.41 -4.90 4.24
N MET A 630 -11.19 -6.07 3.66
CA MET A 630 -10.01 -6.90 3.92
C MET A 630 -9.64 -7.67 2.65
N ASP A 631 -8.35 -7.95 2.49
CA ASP A 631 -7.87 -8.92 1.52
C ASP A 631 -6.70 -9.76 2.04
N GLY A 632 -6.30 -10.76 1.25
CA GLY A 632 -5.23 -11.68 1.58
C GLY A 632 -5.48 -12.42 2.89
N LEU A 633 -4.48 -12.48 3.76
CA LEU A 633 -4.56 -13.24 5.02
C LEU A 633 -5.71 -12.78 5.95
N PHE A 634 -6.13 -11.51 5.87
CA PHE A 634 -7.23 -11.00 6.69
C PHE A 634 -8.58 -11.52 6.20
N GLU A 635 -8.79 -11.60 4.89
CA GLU A 635 -9.95 -12.27 4.29
C GLU A 635 -9.95 -13.79 4.55
N GLU A 636 -8.76 -14.40 4.62
CA GLU A 636 -8.59 -15.82 4.93
C GLU A 636 -8.81 -16.18 6.41
N GLY A 637 -9.10 -15.19 7.27
CA GLY A 637 -9.55 -15.40 8.64
C GLY A 637 -8.55 -14.97 9.73
N GLN A 638 -7.52 -14.20 9.41
CA GLN A 638 -6.69 -13.54 10.43
C GLN A 638 -7.54 -12.52 11.19
N LEU A 639 -7.66 -12.71 12.49
CA LEU A 639 -8.47 -11.83 13.34
C LEU A 639 -7.77 -10.48 13.58
N VAL A 640 -8.60 -9.44 13.67
CA VAL A 640 -8.22 -8.05 13.88
C VAL A 640 -8.86 -7.55 15.17
N TYR A 641 -8.05 -7.06 16.09
CA TYR A 641 -8.49 -6.57 17.39
C TYR A 641 -8.16 -5.09 17.55
N LEU A 642 -9.06 -4.36 18.16
CA LEU A 642 -8.85 -2.98 18.61
C LEU A 642 -8.69 -2.96 20.14
N GLU A 643 -7.55 -2.51 20.61
CA GLU A 643 -7.35 -2.21 22.03
C GLU A 643 -7.68 -0.75 22.27
N ASP A 644 -8.65 -0.48 23.18
CA ASP A 644 -8.87 0.84 23.78
C ASP A 644 -8.15 0.87 25.13
N THR A 645 -7.00 1.51 25.20
CA THR A 645 -6.15 1.59 26.39
C THR A 645 -6.82 2.39 27.51
N PHE A 646 -7.76 3.30 27.17
CA PHE A 646 -8.51 4.10 28.15
C PHE A 646 -9.50 3.25 28.95
N THR A 647 -10.13 2.27 28.30
CA THR A 647 -11.08 1.33 28.94
C THR A 647 -10.43 -0.01 29.30
N SER A 648 -9.18 -0.26 28.87
CA SER A 648 -8.49 -1.54 28.98
C SER A 648 -9.29 -2.68 28.31
N THR A 649 -9.91 -2.40 27.17
CA THR A 649 -10.74 -3.34 26.41
C THR A 649 -10.02 -3.76 25.15
N ILE A 650 -9.98 -5.05 24.85
CA ILE A 650 -9.57 -5.59 23.54
C ILE A 650 -10.83 -6.12 22.87
N HIS A 651 -11.20 -5.53 21.74
CA HIS A 651 -12.43 -5.82 21.01
C HIS A 651 -12.10 -6.49 19.67
N ASN A 652 -12.86 -7.54 19.31
CA ASN A 652 -12.72 -8.23 18.04
C ASN A 652 -13.52 -7.52 16.94
N LEU A 653 -12.85 -6.83 16.04
CA LEU A 653 -13.47 -6.09 14.94
C LEU A 653 -14.08 -7.00 13.86
N ASN A 654 -13.68 -8.27 13.78
CA ASN A 654 -14.31 -9.23 12.87
C ASN A 654 -15.69 -9.68 13.34
N GLU A 655 -16.02 -9.53 14.63
CA GLU A 655 -17.32 -9.90 15.20
C GLU A 655 -18.31 -8.75 15.22
N SER A 656 -17.85 -7.53 15.53
CA SER A 656 -18.69 -6.33 15.57
C SER A 656 -17.86 -5.05 15.60
N ASP A 657 -18.50 -3.95 15.23
CA ASP A 657 -17.94 -2.61 15.31
C ASP A 657 -17.68 -2.19 16.75
N TYR A 658 -16.68 -1.34 16.97
CA TYR A 658 -16.38 -0.79 18.28
C TYR A 658 -16.90 0.63 18.43
N THR A 659 -17.93 0.81 19.26
CA THR A 659 -18.50 2.12 19.58
C THR A 659 -17.98 2.63 20.93
N PHE A 660 -17.51 3.87 20.96
CA PHE A 660 -16.95 4.52 22.14
C PHE A 660 -17.38 5.98 22.23
N SER A 661 -17.34 6.53 23.43
CA SER A 661 -17.57 7.97 23.67
C SER A 661 -16.24 8.68 23.94
N THR A 662 -16.11 9.91 23.45
CA THR A 662 -14.93 10.74 23.68
C THR A 662 -15.28 12.23 23.72
N GLY A 663 -14.43 13.03 24.36
CA GLY A 663 -14.43 14.49 24.21
C GLY A 663 -13.81 14.92 22.88
N ALA A 664 -13.93 16.21 22.55
CA ALA A 664 -13.16 16.79 21.45
C ALA A 664 -11.66 16.78 21.80
N GLY A 665 -10.81 16.51 20.83
CA GLY A 665 -9.36 16.48 21.03
C GLY A 665 -8.60 15.59 20.03
N ILE A 666 -7.31 15.42 20.32
CA ILE A 666 -6.39 14.51 19.62
C ILE A 666 -5.97 13.43 20.63
N PHE A 667 -6.13 12.17 20.24
CA PHE A 667 -5.91 11.00 21.10
C PHE A 667 -4.95 10.02 20.39
N ASN A 668 -3.65 10.23 20.58
CA ASN A 668 -2.61 9.43 19.93
C ASN A 668 -2.11 8.23 20.78
N ASN A 669 -2.70 8.05 21.98
CA ASN A 669 -2.29 6.99 22.92
C ASN A 669 -3.47 6.09 23.32
N ARG A 670 -4.64 6.26 22.71
CA ARG A 670 -5.85 5.56 23.14
C ARG A 670 -6.05 4.24 22.42
N PHE A 671 -5.85 4.18 21.14
CA PHE A 671 -6.17 3.00 20.33
C PHE A 671 -4.94 2.33 19.77
N VAL A 672 -4.96 1.00 19.80
CA VAL A 672 -3.92 0.16 19.19
C VAL A 672 -4.58 -0.97 18.42
N LEU A 673 -4.21 -1.13 17.16
CA LEU A 673 -4.62 -2.28 16.36
C LEU A 673 -3.70 -3.46 16.70
N ARG A 674 -4.30 -4.65 16.88
CA ARG A 674 -3.63 -5.89 17.24
C ARG A 674 -4.16 -7.05 16.40
N PHE A 675 -3.37 -8.11 16.30
CA PHE A 675 -3.70 -9.32 15.55
C PHE A 675 -3.75 -10.58 16.43
N SER A 676 -3.63 -10.40 17.72
CA SER A 676 -3.83 -11.42 18.75
C SER A 676 -4.37 -10.78 20.03
N THR A 677 -5.08 -11.58 20.84
CA THR A 677 -5.53 -11.17 22.18
C THR A 677 -4.44 -11.32 23.23
N GLU A 678 -3.35 -12.01 22.89
CA GLU A 678 -2.23 -12.13 23.80
C GLU A 678 -1.48 -10.81 23.85
N SER A 679 -1.52 -10.16 25.00
CA SER A 679 -0.49 -9.21 25.35
C SER A 679 0.83 -9.98 25.28
N LEU A 680 1.79 -9.55 24.46
CA LEU A 680 3.17 -9.97 24.64
C LEU A 680 3.44 -9.80 26.12
N GLY A 681 3.59 -10.92 26.84
CA GLY A 681 3.94 -10.90 28.25
C GLY A 681 5.37 -10.40 28.45
N ILE A 682 5.57 -9.13 28.21
CA ILE A 682 6.35 -8.33 29.10
C ILE A 682 5.38 -8.16 30.27
N ASP A 683 5.64 -8.84 31.42
CA ASP A 683 5.08 -8.43 32.69
C ASP A 683 5.03 -6.91 32.64
N GLU A 684 3.82 -6.33 32.61
CA GLU A 684 3.67 -4.88 32.60
C GLU A 684 4.65 -4.37 33.63
N PRO A 685 5.65 -3.53 33.29
CA PRO A 685 6.41 -2.90 34.32
C PRO A 685 5.36 -2.12 35.10
N LEU A 686 5.01 -2.64 36.28
CA LEU A 686 4.10 -2.00 37.23
C LEU A 686 4.28 -0.51 37.07
N ASN A 687 3.22 0.19 36.69
CA ASN A 687 3.28 1.61 36.37
C ASN A 687 4.25 2.27 37.33
N ALA A 688 5.43 2.67 36.86
CA ALA A 688 6.48 3.17 37.73
C ALA A 688 5.99 4.32 38.61
N ASN A 689 4.84 4.93 38.24
CA ASN A 689 4.17 5.96 39.01
C ASN A 689 3.27 5.39 40.13
N ALA A 690 2.99 4.08 40.14
CA ALA A 690 2.19 3.46 41.20
C ALA A 690 2.98 3.27 42.52
N VAL A 691 4.30 3.39 42.50
CA VAL A 691 5.16 3.30 43.70
C VAL A 691 6.04 4.54 43.79
N ALA A 692 5.88 5.30 44.85
CA ALA A 692 6.73 6.44 45.21
C ALA A 692 7.83 5.98 46.17
N VAL A 693 9.08 6.38 45.90
CA VAL A 693 10.20 6.22 46.83
C VAL A 693 10.85 7.57 47.07
N PHE A 694 10.83 8.02 48.29
CA PHE A 694 11.36 9.33 48.67
C PHE A 694 12.01 9.31 50.04
N VAL A 695 12.80 10.34 50.34
CA VAL A 695 13.50 10.47 51.64
C VAL A 695 12.74 11.49 52.53
N SER A 696 12.39 11.10 53.73
CA SER A 696 11.81 11.98 54.73
C SER A 696 12.38 11.64 56.13
N ASN A 697 12.76 12.65 56.91
CA ASN A 697 13.26 12.50 58.28
C ASN A 697 14.36 11.43 58.46
N ASN A 698 15.36 11.44 57.61
CA ASN A 698 16.48 10.44 57.63
C ASN A 698 16.05 8.98 57.40
N SER A 699 14.94 8.75 56.71
CA SER A 699 14.43 7.43 56.35
C SER A 699 14.07 7.39 54.87
N ILE A 700 14.14 6.24 54.23
CA ILE A 700 13.60 5.99 52.91
C ILE A 700 12.15 5.51 53.09
N ILE A 701 11.20 6.25 52.53
CA ILE A 701 9.80 5.88 52.54
C ILE A 701 9.42 5.34 51.16
N ILE A 702 8.75 4.20 51.16
CA ILE A 702 8.20 3.54 49.98
C ILE A 702 6.71 3.49 50.18
N ASN A 703 5.95 4.10 49.25
CA ASN A 703 4.51 4.14 49.27
C ASN A 703 3.94 3.69 47.91
N SER A 704 2.98 2.81 47.97
CA SER A 704 2.29 2.25 46.79
C SER A 704 0.79 2.54 46.89
N VAL A 705 0.20 3.05 45.79
CA VAL A 705 -1.20 3.49 45.78
C VAL A 705 -2.21 2.34 45.83
N ASN A 706 -1.93 1.21 45.14
CA ASN A 706 -2.86 0.07 45.06
C ASN A 706 -2.14 -1.29 44.99
N ILE A 707 -0.93 -1.41 45.54
CA ILE A 707 -0.11 -2.60 45.37
C ILE A 707 0.48 -2.99 46.72
N ASP A 708 0.21 -4.21 47.19
CA ASP A 708 0.85 -4.74 48.39
C ASP A 708 2.28 -5.19 48.04
N ILE A 709 3.22 -4.59 48.75
CA ILE A 709 4.65 -4.86 48.59
C ILE A 709 4.96 -6.20 49.25
N LYS A 710 5.57 -7.12 48.48
CA LYS A 710 6.03 -8.43 48.97
C LYS A 710 7.43 -8.36 49.57
N SER A 711 8.37 -7.75 48.84
CA SER A 711 9.74 -7.61 49.31
C SER A 711 10.41 -6.36 48.78
N ILE A 712 11.39 -5.87 49.54
CA ILE A 712 12.19 -4.69 49.23
C ILE A 712 13.67 -5.02 49.34
N ASN A 713 14.46 -4.68 48.32
CA ASN A 713 15.91 -4.77 48.34
C ASN A 713 16.50 -3.41 47.96
N VAL A 714 17.51 -2.97 48.71
CA VAL A 714 18.24 -1.73 48.39
C VAL A 714 19.71 -2.06 48.10
N TYR A 715 20.15 -1.47 46.99
CA TYR A 715 21.52 -1.66 46.49
C TYR A 715 22.22 -0.29 46.31
N ASP A 716 23.52 -0.27 46.46
CA ASP A 716 24.35 0.84 46.02
C ASP A 716 24.61 0.78 44.51
N ILE A 717 25.28 1.80 43.95
CA ILE A 717 25.60 1.86 42.52
C ILE A 717 26.60 0.78 42.07
N GLN A 718 27.27 0.10 42.98
CA GLN A 718 28.17 -1.02 42.71
C GLN A 718 27.47 -2.38 42.75
N GLY A 719 26.15 -2.38 43.02
CA GLY A 719 25.30 -3.58 43.07
C GLY A 719 25.40 -4.33 44.43
N ARG A 720 26.05 -3.78 45.45
CA ARG A 720 26.07 -4.38 46.78
C ARG A 720 24.74 -4.16 47.46
N LYS A 721 24.17 -5.25 48.01
CA LYS A 721 22.91 -5.21 48.74
C LYS A 721 23.14 -4.58 50.12
N LEU A 722 22.45 -3.49 50.40
CA LEU A 722 22.54 -2.73 51.65
C LEU A 722 21.39 -3.03 52.61
N PHE A 723 20.22 -3.41 52.07
CA PHE A 723 19.02 -3.71 52.82
C PHE A 723 18.20 -4.78 52.13
N ASN A 724 17.54 -5.65 52.94
CA ASN A 724 16.56 -6.62 52.45
C ASN A 724 15.44 -6.76 53.45
N GLN A 725 14.20 -6.73 52.98
CA GLN A 725 13.01 -7.05 53.73
C GLN A 725 12.08 -7.91 52.88
N ASP A 726 11.79 -9.09 53.36
CA ASP A 726 10.83 -10.00 52.75
C ASP A 726 9.51 -9.96 53.54
N ALA A 727 8.41 -10.38 52.91
CA ALA A 727 7.07 -10.47 53.50
C ALA A 727 6.58 -9.15 54.11
N VAL A 728 6.73 -8.04 53.37
CA VAL A 728 6.28 -6.71 53.81
C VAL A 728 4.77 -6.67 53.95
N ASN A 729 4.02 -7.22 52.98
CA ASN A 729 2.55 -7.35 52.99
C ASN A 729 1.81 -6.03 53.36
N SER A 730 2.30 -4.91 52.89
CA SER A 730 1.77 -3.59 53.09
C SER A 730 2.01 -2.73 51.85
N ASN A 731 1.18 -1.72 51.68
CA ASN A 731 1.32 -0.71 50.62
C ASN A 731 2.26 0.45 51.04
N GLU A 732 2.73 0.45 52.31
CA GLU A 732 3.71 1.43 52.80
C GLU A 732 4.81 0.71 53.57
N PHE A 733 6.07 1.13 53.37
CA PHE A 733 7.20 0.64 54.14
C PHE A 733 8.25 1.72 54.39
N ARG A 734 8.85 1.71 55.57
CA ARG A 734 9.86 2.67 55.96
C ARG A 734 11.16 1.99 56.34
N ILE A 735 12.29 2.49 55.79
CA ILE A 735 13.62 2.02 56.09
C ILE A 735 14.35 3.06 56.95
N ASP A 736 14.57 2.73 58.20
CA ASP A 736 15.25 3.58 59.17
C ASP A 736 16.66 3.13 59.50
N THR A 737 17.08 1.94 59.02
CA THR A 737 18.31 1.27 59.41
C THR A 737 19.54 1.63 58.57
N LEU A 738 19.32 2.35 57.45
CA LEU A 738 20.43 2.78 56.58
C LEU A 738 20.97 4.14 57.03
N THR A 739 22.30 4.31 56.94
CA THR A 739 22.94 5.59 57.22
C THR A 739 22.91 6.49 56.03
N LYS A 740 22.47 7.72 56.18
CA LYS A 740 22.38 8.72 55.15
C LYS A 740 23.78 9.25 54.80
N ASN A 741 24.25 9.01 53.56
CA ASN A 741 25.58 9.37 53.07
C ASN A 741 25.53 10.20 51.78
N ASN A 742 24.37 10.77 51.38
CA ASN A 742 24.15 11.46 50.10
C ASN A 742 24.60 10.63 48.89
N GLN A 743 24.42 9.32 48.96
CA GLN A 743 24.75 8.40 47.87
C GLN A 743 23.47 8.02 47.08
N VAL A 744 23.66 7.64 45.84
CA VAL A 744 22.61 7.09 45.02
C VAL A 744 22.36 5.62 45.39
N LEU A 745 21.10 5.31 45.70
CA LEU A 745 20.66 3.96 46.00
C LEU A 745 19.62 3.51 44.98
N ILE A 746 19.63 2.22 44.66
CA ILE A 746 18.63 1.56 43.78
C ILE A 746 17.73 0.71 44.69
N VAL A 747 16.47 1.08 44.80
CA VAL A 747 15.44 0.37 45.56
C VAL A 747 14.67 -0.54 44.60
N LYS A 748 14.78 -1.85 44.79
CA LYS A 748 14.01 -2.86 44.04
C LYS A 748 12.86 -3.35 44.92
N ILE A 749 11.64 -3.20 44.41
CA ILE A 749 10.40 -3.51 45.09
C ILE A 749 9.70 -4.61 44.31
N LYS A 750 9.32 -5.69 45.00
CA LYS A 750 8.57 -6.80 44.39
C LYS A 750 7.17 -6.85 44.99
N ASP A 751 6.14 -6.97 44.16
CA ASP A 751 4.76 -7.12 44.61
C ASP A 751 4.39 -8.59 44.91
N GLN A 752 3.11 -8.80 45.31
CA GLN A 752 2.60 -10.16 45.62
C GLN A 752 2.55 -11.07 44.37
N ASN A 753 2.39 -10.46 43.16
CA ASN A 753 2.32 -11.19 41.90
C ASN A 753 3.71 -11.54 41.32
N GLY A 754 4.78 -11.03 41.96
CA GLY A 754 6.16 -11.30 41.53
C GLY A 754 6.76 -10.22 40.64
N ASN A 755 6.04 -9.18 40.28
CA ASN A 755 6.51 -8.06 39.45
C ASN A 755 7.54 -7.21 40.19
N LEU A 756 8.55 -6.68 39.49
CA LEU A 756 9.67 -5.95 40.04
C LEU A 756 9.68 -4.49 39.59
N ILE A 757 9.67 -3.56 40.54
CA ILE A 757 9.90 -2.13 40.31
C ILE A 757 11.28 -1.74 40.81
N SER A 758 11.98 -0.92 40.03
CA SER A 758 13.24 -0.32 40.44
C SER A 758 13.12 1.20 40.51
N LYS A 759 13.45 1.77 41.65
CA LYS A 759 13.46 3.23 41.85
C LYS A 759 14.84 3.69 42.30
N LYS A 760 15.23 4.87 41.88
CA LYS A 760 16.48 5.53 42.28
C LYS A 760 16.17 6.57 43.34
N VAL A 761 16.90 6.58 44.44
CA VAL A 761 16.78 7.57 45.49
C VAL A 761 18.17 8.06 45.90
N ILE A 762 18.32 9.32 46.31
CA ILE A 762 19.52 9.87 46.90
C ILE A 762 19.31 9.88 48.42
N PHE A 763 20.13 9.09 49.16
CA PHE A 763 19.99 8.94 50.59
C PHE A 763 21.33 9.11 51.37
#